data_8c502dc7c8da2c04bf1e480d84102a32
#
_entry.id   8c502dc7c8da2c04bf1e480d84102a32
#
_cell.length_a   1.000
_cell.length_b   1.000
_cell.length_c   1.000
_cell.angle_alpha   90.00
_cell.angle_beta   90.00
_cell.angle_gamma   90.00
#
_symmetry.space_group_name_H-M   'P 1'
#
loop_
_entity.id
_entity.type
_entity.pdbx_description
1 polymer ?
#
loop_
_entity_poly.entity_id
_entity_poly.type
_entity_poly.pdbx_seq_one_letter_code
_entity_poly.pdbx_strand_id
1 'polypeptide(L)'
;MTFACSIPIRVTSELPTDLGGIPLSVEVDFGRAIRDAGLQGVFDPNSITVVNVVSGRVNPHARTEDFAYADAGRVEWVIQNPAHRDYEIRFQTAARRPPLLPQDFVPAIGNGDLLRYNAGTPRPIPLCYAMRLVDLTGDGKPDLVGCWNYYHRPGSPVSGVVCYPRVGDDFTFGDLMRLRYVERTGSREFQHFPGIYVEADFADFNGDGRVDIVFAESRKQEVTFYLNSGECDPGGQPIFVKDATIPAPVGLVSGLCAVDLDGDGVLDLVVNGHFVRNENPCGWPFMPSAPVDLGIGKRLTFIDMDGDGRLDALGLPAEGCGQALTWRRNLGGLAFGPEEPVDGGLPGDCTLVAASSDGDRRGVLVQHNAFQNVSFYELAGCAGGRPRLERQGLAQSLSAVVCLSDQAWPCACDWDGDGVMDLLVGGGYGWPRIVLNRGSNARPAYEPPELILSEGAPIRILRDELLFSEHWHNMGYSYPVFVDWDGDGLGDLMLPNETNRIVWYRNIGTPTHPQFGPRRFLGVEGYPDSPERRAASGRLATADNPYPKDDGVPFFWRTGAAFADWNGDGLMDFITHDETRKATLFAQYRDGGGRLRLRKQGHVRLVDGREIDDAIVGRAKHWTESFRAVDWDGDGLMDLIYSLAATGRIYLLRNVGSAQTPVFDLPREFRCFGQPTGFTIHGPNPWAGDWDGDGKPDLLGCVEWSVYPFFCHAALEMDRPPACQVSAMTWRMI
;
A
#
# COMPACT_ATOMS: atom_id res chain seq x y z
N MET A 1 11.49 -27.20 -30.00
CA MET A 1 10.46 -26.75 -30.96
C MET A 1 9.58 -25.76 -30.27
N THR A 2 9.28 -24.64 -30.90
CA THR A 2 8.43 -23.60 -30.37
C THR A 2 7.10 -23.62 -31.14
N PHE A 3 6.00 -23.50 -30.44
CA PHE A 3 4.66 -23.48 -31.01
C PHE A 3 3.97 -22.16 -30.65
N ALA A 4 3.28 -21.57 -31.61
CA ALA A 4 2.33 -20.48 -31.36
C ALA A 4 0.94 -21.08 -31.10
N CYS A 5 0.39 -20.79 -29.97
CA CYS A 5 -0.86 -21.34 -29.48
C CYS A 5 -1.91 -20.24 -29.34
N SER A 6 -3.19 -20.59 -29.49
CA SER A 6 -4.33 -19.68 -29.28
C SER A 6 -5.46 -20.42 -28.60
N ILE A 7 -6.02 -19.81 -27.56
CA ILE A 7 -7.20 -20.30 -26.83
C ILE A 7 -8.34 -19.31 -27.08
N PRO A 8 -9.39 -19.71 -27.84
CA PRO A 8 -10.54 -18.85 -28.08
C PRO A 8 -11.39 -18.70 -26.81
N ILE A 9 -11.79 -17.47 -26.55
CA ILE A 9 -12.63 -17.07 -25.41
C ILE A 9 -13.88 -16.39 -25.96
N ARG A 10 -15.05 -16.84 -25.51
CA ARG A 10 -16.33 -16.21 -25.86
C ARG A 10 -17.07 -15.79 -24.60
N VAL A 11 -17.40 -14.51 -24.48
CA VAL A 11 -18.26 -14.00 -23.43
C VAL A 11 -19.70 -14.44 -23.68
N THR A 12 -20.28 -15.17 -22.73
CA THR A 12 -21.61 -15.81 -22.86
C THR A 12 -22.71 -15.09 -22.11
N SER A 13 -22.38 -14.33 -21.05
CA SER A 13 -23.35 -13.50 -20.35
C SER A 13 -23.73 -12.27 -21.17
N GLU A 14 -24.90 -11.72 -20.90
CA GLU A 14 -25.26 -10.37 -21.35
C GLU A 14 -24.34 -9.35 -20.66
N LEU A 15 -23.97 -8.33 -21.41
CA LEU A 15 -23.12 -7.25 -20.92
C LEU A 15 -23.92 -5.95 -20.95
N PRO A 16 -23.97 -5.21 -19.83
CA PRO A 16 -24.54 -3.86 -19.82
C PRO A 16 -23.81 -2.94 -20.80
N THR A 17 -24.54 -1.99 -21.37
CA THR A 17 -23.99 -1.05 -22.36
C THR A 17 -23.74 0.34 -21.82
N ASP A 18 -24.11 0.58 -20.56
CA ASP A 18 -24.17 1.86 -19.87
C ASP A 18 -23.27 1.96 -18.64
N LEU A 19 -22.49 0.91 -18.35
CA LEU A 19 -21.62 0.85 -17.16
C LEU A 19 -20.13 1.12 -17.44
N GLY A 20 -19.76 1.50 -18.67
CA GLY A 20 -18.38 1.74 -19.04
C GLY A 20 -17.57 0.46 -19.32
N GLY A 21 -16.30 0.50 -19.01
CA GLY A 21 -15.38 -0.64 -19.18
C GLY A 21 -15.70 -1.80 -18.24
N ILE A 22 -15.86 -3.04 -18.76
CA ILE A 22 -16.25 -4.19 -17.95
C ILE A 22 -15.05 -5.13 -17.75
N PRO A 23 -14.59 -5.37 -16.50
CA PRO A 23 -13.54 -6.33 -16.20
C PRO A 23 -13.88 -7.76 -16.57
N LEU A 24 -12.97 -8.46 -17.23
CA LEU A 24 -13.05 -9.89 -17.49
C LEU A 24 -11.80 -10.57 -16.95
N SER A 25 -11.99 -11.64 -16.17
CA SER A 25 -10.93 -12.48 -15.62
C SER A 25 -11.16 -13.91 -16.09
N VAL A 26 -10.17 -14.49 -16.75
CA VAL A 26 -10.26 -15.84 -17.33
C VAL A 26 -9.17 -16.72 -16.73
N GLU A 27 -9.57 -17.78 -16.05
CA GLU A 27 -8.66 -18.79 -15.54
C GLU A 27 -8.22 -19.73 -16.68
N VAL A 28 -6.91 -19.92 -16.83
CA VAL A 28 -6.32 -20.77 -17.86
C VAL A 28 -5.20 -21.62 -17.26
N ASP A 29 -5.26 -22.95 -17.52
CA ASP A 29 -4.16 -23.87 -17.28
C ASP A 29 -3.45 -24.13 -18.62
N PHE A 30 -2.41 -23.34 -18.90
CA PHE A 30 -1.62 -23.43 -20.13
C PHE A 30 -0.84 -24.73 -20.22
N GLY A 31 -0.31 -25.20 -19.09
CA GLY A 31 0.41 -26.46 -19.02
C GLY A 31 -0.49 -27.64 -19.38
N ARG A 32 -1.72 -27.67 -18.90
CA ARG A 32 -2.72 -28.67 -19.27
C ARG A 32 -3.10 -28.57 -20.74
N ALA A 33 -3.35 -27.36 -21.25
CA ALA A 33 -3.70 -27.17 -22.66
C ALA A 33 -2.61 -27.66 -23.58
N ILE A 34 -1.33 -27.45 -23.28
CA ILE A 34 -0.17 -27.96 -24.04
C ILE A 34 -0.13 -29.50 -24.02
N ARG A 35 -0.31 -30.11 -22.82
CA ARG A 35 -0.33 -31.57 -22.68
C ARG A 35 -1.50 -32.22 -23.42
N ASP A 36 -2.70 -31.67 -23.30
CA ASP A 36 -3.92 -32.17 -23.94
C ASP A 36 -3.81 -32.11 -25.48
N ALA A 37 -3.08 -31.13 -26.01
CA ALA A 37 -2.76 -31.02 -27.45
C ALA A 37 -1.60 -31.91 -27.90
N GLY A 38 -0.94 -32.65 -27.03
CA GLY A 38 0.20 -33.51 -27.32
C GLY A 38 1.45 -32.77 -27.79
N LEU A 39 1.58 -31.47 -27.43
CA LEU A 39 2.72 -30.66 -27.81
C LEU A 39 3.93 -30.92 -26.92
N GLN A 40 5.11 -30.83 -27.53
CA GLN A 40 6.38 -30.80 -26.81
C GLN A 40 6.72 -29.35 -26.42
N GLY A 41 7.36 -29.19 -25.26
CA GLY A 41 7.73 -27.88 -24.70
C GLY A 41 6.91 -27.52 -23.47
N VAL A 42 7.23 -26.39 -22.92
CA VAL A 42 6.61 -25.84 -21.71
C VAL A 42 6.03 -24.45 -21.99
N PHE A 43 5.16 -23.98 -21.14
CA PHE A 43 4.55 -22.66 -21.25
C PHE A 43 5.59 -21.54 -21.08
N ASP A 44 5.51 -20.51 -21.93
CA ASP A 44 6.23 -19.24 -21.76
C ASP A 44 5.28 -18.18 -21.21
N PRO A 45 5.35 -17.85 -19.91
CA PRO A 45 4.42 -16.90 -19.28
C PRO A 45 4.60 -15.44 -19.75
N ASN A 46 5.72 -15.14 -20.41
CA ASN A 46 6.01 -13.80 -20.92
C ASN A 46 5.46 -13.56 -22.35
N SER A 47 4.95 -14.61 -22.98
CA SER A 47 4.44 -14.56 -24.35
C SER A 47 2.93 -14.33 -24.47
N ILE A 48 2.20 -14.20 -23.33
CA ILE A 48 0.76 -14.02 -23.33
C ILE A 48 0.39 -12.71 -24.04
N THR A 49 -0.60 -12.80 -24.93
CA THR A 49 -1.28 -11.65 -25.53
C THR A 49 -2.78 -11.91 -25.62
N VAL A 50 -3.59 -10.89 -25.40
CA VAL A 50 -5.05 -10.95 -25.56
C VAL A 50 -5.44 -10.21 -26.83
N VAL A 51 -6.17 -10.86 -27.73
CA VAL A 51 -6.61 -10.26 -29.00
C VAL A 51 -8.14 -10.22 -29.03
N ASN A 52 -8.68 -9.05 -29.29
CA ASN A 52 -10.09 -8.90 -29.61
C ASN A 52 -10.32 -9.33 -31.05
N VAL A 53 -11.05 -10.42 -31.27
CA VAL A 53 -11.22 -11.04 -32.58
C VAL A 53 -12.01 -10.13 -33.53
N VAL A 54 -12.97 -9.38 -33.02
CA VAL A 54 -13.84 -8.49 -33.81
C VAL A 54 -13.07 -7.31 -34.38
N SER A 55 -12.23 -6.68 -33.54
CA SER A 55 -11.43 -5.51 -33.97
C SER A 55 -10.06 -5.87 -34.53
N GLY A 56 -9.57 -7.08 -34.27
CA GLY A 56 -8.22 -7.51 -34.57
C GLY A 56 -7.12 -6.88 -33.73
N ARG A 57 -7.47 -6.08 -32.73
CA ARG A 57 -6.51 -5.36 -31.89
C ARG A 57 -6.06 -6.18 -30.68
N VAL A 58 -4.83 -5.96 -30.25
CA VAL A 58 -4.32 -6.47 -28.98
C VAL A 58 -4.90 -5.63 -27.85
N ASN A 59 -5.52 -6.33 -26.88
CA ASN A 59 -5.99 -5.69 -25.65
C ASN A 59 -4.85 -5.67 -24.61
N PRO A 60 -4.61 -4.56 -23.94
CA PRO A 60 -3.82 -4.57 -22.72
C PRO A 60 -4.41 -5.57 -21.72
N HIS A 61 -3.55 -6.30 -21.02
CA HIS A 61 -3.97 -7.33 -20.07
C HIS A 61 -3.03 -7.40 -18.88
N ALA A 62 -3.55 -7.85 -17.76
CA ALA A 62 -2.81 -8.20 -16.56
C ALA A 62 -2.70 -9.71 -16.41
N ARG A 63 -1.66 -10.16 -15.72
CA ARG A 63 -1.44 -11.54 -15.29
C ARG A 63 -1.49 -11.59 -13.78
N THR A 64 -2.17 -12.61 -13.22
CA THR A 64 -2.10 -12.82 -11.77
C THR A 64 -0.75 -13.40 -11.36
N GLU A 65 -0.39 -13.23 -10.08
CA GLU A 65 0.88 -13.73 -9.54
C GLU A 65 1.04 -15.27 -9.62
N ASP A 66 -0.07 -16.00 -9.82
CA ASP A 66 -0.06 -17.46 -9.95
C ASP A 66 0.94 -17.96 -10.98
N PHE A 67 1.19 -17.17 -12.03
CA PHE A 67 2.19 -17.50 -13.06
C PHE A 67 3.63 -17.45 -12.55
N ALA A 68 3.90 -16.90 -11.38
CA ALA A 68 5.19 -17.02 -10.71
C ALA A 68 5.43 -18.43 -10.14
N TYR A 69 4.36 -19.24 -9.95
CA TYR A 69 4.41 -20.56 -9.30
C TYR A 69 4.03 -21.71 -10.24
N ALA A 70 3.15 -21.46 -11.19
CA ALA A 70 2.51 -22.51 -11.99
C ALA A 70 2.28 -22.07 -13.43
N ASP A 71 1.92 -23.04 -14.29
CA ASP A 71 1.48 -22.79 -15.66
C ASP A 71 -0.03 -22.51 -15.74
N ALA A 72 -0.67 -22.26 -14.60
CA ALA A 72 -2.07 -21.92 -14.49
C ALA A 72 -2.24 -20.62 -13.70
N GLY A 73 -3.20 -19.80 -14.08
CA GLY A 73 -3.51 -18.53 -13.44
C GLY A 73 -4.59 -17.78 -14.20
N ARG A 74 -4.84 -16.54 -13.84
CA ARG A 74 -5.83 -15.70 -14.49
C ARG A 74 -5.17 -14.68 -15.40
N VAL A 75 -5.76 -14.52 -16.59
CA VAL A 75 -5.47 -13.44 -17.53
C VAL A 75 -6.65 -12.49 -17.50
N GLU A 76 -6.40 -11.21 -17.27
CA GLU A 76 -7.42 -10.21 -16.99
C GLU A 76 -7.31 -9.03 -17.96
N TRP A 77 -8.45 -8.55 -18.45
CA TRP A 77 -8.53 -7.37 -19.32
C TRP A 77 -9.88 -6.68 -19.20
N VAL A 78 -9.99 -5.49 -19.75
CA VAL A 78 -11.24 -4.72 -19.77
C VAL A 78 -11.92 -4.85 -21.13
N ILE A 79 -13.22 -5.17 -21.12
CA ILE A 79 -14.09 -5.15 -22.30
C ILE A 79 -14.56 -3.71 -22.50
N GLN A 80 -13.98 -3.00 -23.46
CA GLN A 80 -14.33 -1.61 -23.76
C GLN A 80 -15.62 -1.48 -24.58
N ASN A 81 -15.97 -2.52 -25.34
CA ASN A 81 -17.18 -2.54 -26.16
C ASN A 81 -17.99 -3.79 -25.85
N PRO A 82 -19.16 -3.70 -25.21
CA PRO A 82 -19.99 -4.85 -24.86
C PRO A 82 -20.47 -5.70 -26.07
N ALA A 83 -20.41 -5.16 -27.29
CA ALA A 83 -20.70 -5.92 -28.51
C ALA A 83 -19.57 -6.86 -28.92
N HIS A 84 -18.35 -6.64 -28.43
CA HIS A 84 -17.19 -7.45 -28.75
C HIS A 84 -17.06 -8.60 -27.74
N ARG A 85 -17.55 -9.77 -28.10
CA ARG A 85 -17.66 -10.93 -27.21
C ARG A 85 -16.63 -12.03 -27.48
N ASP A 86 -15.88 -11.94 -28.58
CA ASP A 86 -14.93 -12.96 -29.00
C ASP A 86 -13.50 -12.45 -28.84
N TYR A 87 -12.70 -13.20 -28.09
CA TYR A 87 -11.30 -12.91 -27.77
C TYR A 87 -10.44 -14.16 -28.01
N GLU A 88 -9.15 -13.97 -28.13
CA GLU A 88 -8.14 -15.04 -28.14
C GLU A 88 -7.04 -14.71 -27.14
N ILE A 89 -6.73 -15.68 -26.30
CA ILE A 89 -5.49 -15.65 -25.51
C ILE A 89 -4.43 -16.39 -26.32
N ARG A 90 -3.43 -15.67 -26.82
CA ARG A 90 -2.31 -16.21 -27.59
C ARG A 90 -1.07 -16.32 -26.72
N PHE A 91 -0.28 -17.37 -26.92
CA PHE A 91 0.97 -17.60 -26.20
C PHE A 91 1.91 -18.50 -26.99
N GLN A 92 3.12 -18.69 -26.50
CA GLN A 92 4.12 -19.57 -27.12
C GLN A 92 4.59 -20.64 -26.14
N THR A 93 5.14 -21.72 -26.68
CA THR A 93 5.88 -22.69 -25.90
C THR A 93 7.38 -22.42 -25.98
N ALA A 94 8.11 -22.80 -24.94
CA ALA A 94 9.57 -22.75 -24.88
C ALA A 94 10.14 -24.15 -24.63
N ALA A 95 11.43 -24.33 -24.86
CA ALA A 95 12.12 -25.58 -24.51
C ALA A 95 12.29 -25.76 -22.99
N ARG A 96 12.47 -24.64 -22.28
CA ARG A 96 12.53 -24.52 -20.84
C ARG A 96 11.69 -23.29 -20.41
N ARG A 97 10.98 -23.40 -19.31
CA ARG A 97 10.18 -22.28 -18.78
C ARG A 97 11.10 -21.11 -18.45
N PRO A 98 10.89 -19.92 -19.04
CA PRO A 98 11.63 -18.74 -18.63
C PRO A 98 11.12 -18.22 -17.28
N PRO A 99 11.93 -17.46 -16.54
CA PRO A 99 11.45 -16.74 -15.36
C PRO A 99 10.36 -15.75 -15.77
N LEU A 100 9.44 -15.47 -14.87
CA LEU A 100 8.41 -14.47 -15.08
C LEU A 100 9.06 -13.07 -15.05
N LEU A 101 8.88 -12.30 -16.11
CA LEU A 101 9.40 -10.95 -16.23
C LEU A 101 8.29 -9.93 -15.95
N PRO A 102 8.60 -8.76 -15.39
CA PRO A 102 7.64 -7.69 -15.23
C PRO A 102 7.12 -7.19 -16.58
N GLN A 103 5.86 -6.75 -16.62
CA GLN A 103 5.25 -6.17 -17.82
C GLN A 103 5.58 -4.68 -17.92
N ASP A 104 5.86 -4.18 -19.12
CA ASP A 104 6.10 -2.74 -19.38
C ASP A 104 4.88 -1.89 -19.05
N PHE A 105 3.70 -2.44 -19.22
CA PHE A 105 2.43 -1.82 -18.91
C PHE A 105 1.43 -2.86 -18.38
N VAL A 106 0.89 -2.61 -17.20
CA VAL A 106 -0.19 -3.41 -16.59
C VAL A 106 -1.43 -2.52 -16.51
N PRO A 107 -2.49 -2.80 -17.29
CA PRO A 107 -3.69 -1.98 -17.24
C PRO A 107 -4.36 -2.07 -15.87
N ALA A 108 -5.02 -1.00 -15.47
CA ALA A 108 -5.99 -1.06 -14.39
C ALA A 108 -7.20 -1.87 -14.88
N ILE A 109 -7.57 -2.89 -14.13
CA ILE A 109 -8.68 -3.80 -14.47
C ILE A 109 -9.98 -3.32 -13.85
N GLY A 110 -9.91 -2.77 -12.64
CA GLY A 110 -11.09 -2.27 -11.93
C GLY A 110 -11.85 -3.32 -11.13
N ASN A 111 -11.19 -4.39 -10.74
CA ASN A 111 -11.77 -5.44 -9.89
C ASN A 111 -11.04 -5.55 -8.53
N GLY A 112 -10.48 -4.44 -8.06
CA GLY A 112 -9.68 -4.36 -6.85
C GLY A 112 -8.20 -4.62 -7.08
N ASP A 113 -7.72 -4.53 -8.29
CA ASP A 113 -6.31 -4.56 -8.62
C ASP A 113 -5.60 -3.27 -8.19
N LEU A 114 -4.28 -3.35 -7.99
CA LEU A 114 -3.50 -2.23 -7.47
C LEU A 114 -3.01 -1.33 -8.59
N LEU A 115 -3.05 -0.03 -8.38
CA LEU A 115 -2.44 0.94 -9.29
C LEU A 115 -0.93 0.71 -9.40
N ARG A 116 -0.42 0.80 -10.63
CA ARG A 116 1.01 0.70 -10.96
C ARG A 116 1.51 1.99 -11.59
N TYR A 117 2.80 2.25 -11.43
CA TYR A 117 3.40 3.44 -12.03
C TYR A 117 3.33 3.46 -13.56
N ASN A 118 3.50 2.31 -14.22
CA ASN A 118 3.43 2.18 -15.69
C ASN A 118 4.28 3.18 -16.49
N ALA A 119 5.36 3.66 -15.91
CA ALA A 119 6.15 4.75 -16.45
C ALA A 119 7.10 4.34 -17.60
N GLY A 120 7.14 3.06 -17.98
CA GLY A 120 8.09 2.52 -18.96
C GLY A 120 9.55 2.49 -18.47
N THR A 121 9.78 2.88 -17.22
CA THR A 121 11.07 2.84 -16.52
C THR A 121 10.86 2.34 -15.09
N PRO A 122 11.85 1.71 -14.45
CA PRO A 122 11.71 1.22 -13.09
C PRO A 122 11.32 2.33 -12.10
N ARG A 123 10.45 1.98 -11.16
CA ARG A 123 9.96 2.83 -10.07
C ARG A 123 10.18 2.16 -8.72
N PRO A 124 10.24 2.92 -7.61
CA PRO A 124 10.48 2.38 -6.29
C PRO A 124 9.49 1.29 -5.89
N ILE A 125 9.99 0.23 -5.27
CA ILE A 125 9.17 -0.82 -4.66
C ILE A 125 9.21 -0.70 -3.14
N PRO A 126 8.08 -0.98 -2.45
CA PRO A 126 8.00 -0.95 -1.00
C PRO A 126 8.18 -2.33 -0.38
N LEU A 127 8.61 -2.34 0.87
CA LEU A 127 8.42 -3.45 1.81
C LEU A 127 7.89 -2.89 3.13
N CYS A 128 7.23 -3.75 3.92
CA CYS A 128 6.66 -3.33 5.19
C CYS A 128 7.56 -3.68 6.37
N TYR A 129 8.12 -4.91 6.39
CA TYR A 129 8.91 -5.45 7.50
C TYR A 129 9.96 -6.44 7.00
N ALA A 130 10.89 -6.79 7.87
CA ALA A 130 11.79 -7.95 7.75
C ALA A 130 12.61 -7.99 6.46
N MET A 131 13.18 -6.87 6.04
CA MET A 131 13.92 -6.74 4.79
C MET A 131 15.25 -7.51 4.82
N ARG A 132 15.55 -8.25 3.74
CA ARG A 132 16.87 -8.84 3.48
C ARG A 132 17.16 -8.88 1.97
N LEU A 133 18.45 -8.89 1.63
CA LEU A 133 18.94 -9.31 0.32
C LEU A 133 19.52 -10.71 0.47
N VAL A 134 18.90 -11.70 -0.14
CA VAL A 134 19.33 -13.10 -0.13
C VAL A 134 19.06 -13.74 -1.48
N ASP A 135 19.95 -14.59 -1.96
CA ASP A 135 19.68 -15.38 -3.17
C ASP A 135 18.69 -16.52 -2.84
N LEU A 136 17.41 -16.19 -2.96
CA LEU A 136 16.33 -17.12 -2.66
C LEU A 136 16.00 -18.00 -3.87
N THR A 137 16.12 -17.45 -5.07
CA THR A 137 15.82 -18.14 -6.32
C THR A 137 16.95 -19.07 -6.79
N GLY A 138 18.14 -18.98 -6.19
CA GLY A 138 19.31 -19.81 -6.51
C GLY A 138 19.96 -19.46 -7.84
N ASP A 139 19.78 -18.23 -8.32
CA ASP A 139 20.37 -17.76 -9.59
C ASP A 139 21.73 -17.04 -9.41
N GLY A 140 22.19 -16.91 -8.19
CA GLY A 140 23.43 -16.24 -7.82
C GLY A 140 23.30 -14.73 -7.60
N LYS A 141 22.09 -14.18 -7.66
CA LYS A 141 21.80 -12.75 -7.41
C LYS A 141 20.95 -12.59 -6.16
N PRO A 142 21.27 -11.62 -5.28
CA PRO A 142 20.46 -11.37 -4.11
C PRO A 142 19.09 -10.81 -4.47
N ASP A 143 18.03 -11.55 -4.13
CA ASP A 143 16.64 -11.12 -4.20
C ASP A 143 16.29 -10.22 -3.02
N LEU A 144 15.30 -9.34 -3.18
CA LEU A 144 14.78 -8.55 -2.08
C LEU A 144 13.60 -9.30 -1.44
N VAL A 145 13.77 -9.75 -0.21
CA VAL A 145 12.77 -10.49 0.55
C VAL A 145 12.29 -9.69 1.76
N GLY A 146 11.11 -10.00 2.26
CA GLY A 146 10.55 -9.35 3.44
C GLY A 146 9.07 -9.66 3.63
N CYS A 147 8.38 -8.77 4.33
CA CYS A 147 6.95 -8.93 4.59
C CYS A 147 6.15 -7.76 4.03
N TRP A 148 5.01 -8.07 3.45
CA TRP A 148 4.00 -7.11 3.05
C TRP A 148 2.83 -7.14 4.03
N ASN A 149 2.36 -5.97 4.40
CA ASN A 149 1.14 -5.84 5.16
C ASN A 149 -0.06 -6.06 4.23
N TYR A 150 -1.22 -6.29 4.79
CA TYR A 150 -2.29 -6.95 4.11
C TYR A 150 -3.18 -6.04 3.27
N TYR A 151 -3.51 -6.53 2.10
CA TYR A 151 -4.64 -6.16 1.29
C TYR A 151 -5.37 -7.43 0.85
N HIS A 152 -6.69 -7.43 0.93
CA HIS A 152 -7.50 -8.54 0.47
C HIS A 152 -8.28 -8.12 -0.79
N ARG A 153 -7.68 -8.33 -1.95
CA ARG A 153 -8.41 -8.24 -3.21
C ARG A 153 -9.60 -9.21 -3.15
N PRO A 154 -10.82 -8.84 -3.66
CA PRO A 154 -11.95 -9.76 -3.70
C PRO A 154 -11.56 -11.13 -4.26
N GLY A 155 -11.68 -12.16 -3.43
CA GLY A 155 -11.31 -13.54 -3.76
C GLY A 155 -9.82 -13.90 -3.67
N SER A 156 -8.91 -12.98 -3.28
CA SER A 156 -7.49 -13.29 -3.12
C SER A 156 -6.78 -12.33 -2.15
N PRO A 157 -6.15 -12.82 -1.08
CA PRO A 157 -5.30 -11.99 -0.24
C PRO A 157 -4.02 -11.58 -0.99
N VAL A 158 -3.48 -10.37 -0.72
CA VAL A 158 -2.22 -9.85 -1.27
C VAL A 158 -1.32 -9.43 -0.14
N SER A 159 -0.91 -10.36 0.71
CA SER A 159 -0.06 -10.10 1.87
C SER A 159 0.71 -11.34 2.26
N GLY A 160 1.72 -11.20 3.09
CA GLY A 160 2.52 -12.29 3.62
C GLY A 160 4.02 -12.05 3.54
N VAL A 161 4.78 -13.11 3.62
CA VAL A 161 6.22 -13.11 3.31
C VAL A 161 6.37 -13.08 1.80
N VAL A 162 7.18 -12.15 1.29
CA VAL A 162 7.28 -11.87 -0.14
C VAL A 162 8.74 -11.86 -0.62
N CYS A 163 8.89 -12.08 -1.91
CA CYS A 163 10.14 -11.96 -2.63
C CYS A 163 9.93 -11.11 -3.88
N TYR A 164 10.87 -10.21 -4.14
CA TYR A 164 11.08 -9.54 -5.42
C TYR A 164 12.34 -10.12 -6.05
N PRO A 165 12.26 -11.02 -7.05
CA PRO A 165 13.42 -11.61 -7.69
C PRO A 165 14.29 -10.56 -8.38
N ARG A 166 15.60 -10.66 -8.26
CA ARG A 166 16.53 -9.75 -8.96
C ARG A 166 16.53 -10.05 -10.46
N VAL A 167 16.22 -9.07 -11.29
CA VAL A 167 16.19 -9.24 -12.75
C VAL A 167 17.34 -8.58 -13.49
N GLY A 168 18.00 -7.59 -12.88
CA GLY A 168 19.14 -6.86 -13.43
C GLY A 168 20.40 -6.94 -12.56
N ASP A 169 21.49 -6.37 -13.05
CA ASP A 169 22.74 -6.25 -12.28
C ASP A 169 22.72 -5.01 -11.36
N ASP A 170 21.81 -4.08 -11.59
CA ASP A 170 21.46 -2.95 -10.74
C ASP A 170 20.38 -3.36 -9.70
N PHE A 171 19.88 -2.41 -8.90
CA PHE A 171 18.82 -2.65 -7.93
C PHE A 171 17.43 -2.74 -8.59
N THR A 172 17.32 -3.47 -9.73
CA THR A 172 16.07 -3.70 -10.45
C THR A 172 15.56 -5.11 -10.19
N PHE A 173 14.31 -5.20 -9.77
CA PHE A 173 13.63 -6.41 -9.35
C PHE A 173 12.42 -6.72 -10.23
N GLY A 174 11.97 -7.96 -10.19
CA GLY A 174 10.75 -8.46 -10.82
C GLY A 174 9.49 -8.08 -10.06
N ASP A 175 8.39 -8.74 -10.42
CA ASP A 175 7.12 -8.59 -9.72
C ASP A 175 7.17 -9.20 -8.32
N LEU A 176 6.39 -8.63 -7.41
CA LEU A 176 6.18 -9.19 -6.07
C LEU A 176 5.59 -10.59 -6.17
N MET A 177 6.20 -11.53 -5.47
CA MET A 177 5.70 -12.88 -5.27
C MET A 177 5.50 -13.16 -3.79
N ARG A 178 4.34 -13.69 -3.42
CA ARG A 178 4.13 -14.18 -2.05
C ARG A 178 4.78 -15.55 -1.90
N LEU A 179 5.63 -15.71 -0.90
CA LEU A 179 6.21 -17.01 -0.59
C LEU A 179 5.14 -17.98 -0.06
N ARG A 180 5.35 -19.26 -0.32
CA ARG A 180 4.43 -20.33 0.05
C ARG A 180 5.17 -21.42 0.80
N TYR A 181 4.45 -22.12 1.65
CA TYR A 181 4.97 -23.28 2.36
C TYR A 181 3.99 -24.46 2.31
N VAL A 182 4.48 -25.62 2.69
CA VAL A 182 3.70 -26.84 2.92
C VAL A 182 3.88 -27.30 4.36
N GLU A 183 2.85 -27.93 4.93
CA GLU A 183 2.88 -28.41 6.33
C GLU A 183 3.83 -29.59 6.52
N ARG A 184 4.18 -30.31 5.44
CA ARG A 184 5.06 -31.50 5.51
C ARG A 184 5.71 -31.77 4.15
N THR A 185 6.90 -32.38 4.22
CA THR A 185 7.63 -32.82 3.04
C THR A 185 6.78 -33.68 2.11
N GLY A 186 6.87 -33.37 0.81
CA GLY A 186 6.12 -34.07 -0.25
C GLY A 186 4.66 -33.66 -0.41
N SER A 187 4.12 -32.79 0.46
CA SER A 187 2.81 -32.19 0.25
C SER A 187 2.83 -31.28 -0.98
N ARG A 188 1.67 -31.14 -1.61
CA ARG A 188 1.40 -30.16 -2.69
C ARG A 188 0.25 -29.22 -2.31
N GLU A 189 -0.13 -29.20 -1.04
CA GLU A 189 -1.10 -28.26 -0.48
C GLU A 189 -0.37 -27.02 -0.01
N PHE A 190 -0.19 -26.05 -0.91
CA PHE A 190 0.52 -24.82 -0.63
C PHE A 190 -0.32 -23.84 0.16
N GLN A 191 0.30 -23.20 1.15
CA GLN A 191 -0.26 -22.12 1.95
C GLN A 191 0.62 -20.87 1.81
N HIS A 192 0.02 -19.69 1.85
CA HIS A 192 0.75 -18.43 1.98
C HIS A 192 0.98 -18.11 3.46
N PHE A 193 2.10 -17.47 3.75
CA PHE A 193 2.34 -16.93 5.07
C PHE A 193 1.30 -15.86 5.40
N PRO A 194 0.78 -15.78 6.63
CA PRO A 194 -0.10 -14.68 7.03
C PRO A 194 0.64 -13.34 6.96
N GLY A 195 -0.09 -12.25 6.73
CA GLY A 195 0.51 -10.95 6.43
C GLY A 195 0.31 -9.86 7.46
N ILE A 196 -0.24 -10.16 8.67
CA ILE A 196 -0.58 -9.11 9.62
C ILE A 196 0.35 -9.17 10.83
N TYR A 197 1.08 -8.07 11.09
CA TYR A 197 1.99 -7.95 12.24
C TYR A 197 2.92 -9.16 12.36
N VAL A 198 3.66 -9.40 11.32
CA VAL A 198 4.59 -10.52 11.21
C VAL A 198 6.02 -10.04 11.25
N GLU A 199 6.89 -10.85 11.82
CA GLU A 199 8.34 -10.70 11.77
C GLU A 199 8.91 -11.94 11.10
N ALA A 200 9.93 -11.77 10.28
CA ALA A 200 10.64 -12.88 9.64
C ALA A 200 12.11 -12.56 9.49
N ASP A 201 12.93 -13.59 9.44
CA ASP A 201 14.30 -13.47 9.00
C ASP A 201 14.71 -14.66 8.12
N PHE A 202 15.76 -14.51 7.35
CA PHE A 202 16.14 -15.39 6.27
C PHE A 202 17.60 -15.79 6.44
N ALA A 203 17.87 -17.06 6.71
CA ALA A 203 19.21 -17.61 6.90
C ALA A 203 19.20 -19.12 6.68
N ASP A 204 20.37 -19.72 6.51
CA ASP A 204 20.55 -21.18 6.48
C ASP A 204 20.63 -21.70 7.91
N PHE A 205 19.49 -22.17 8.46
CA PHE A 205 19.43 -22.65 9.85
C PHE A 205 19.93 -24.08 10.01
N ASN A 206 19.83 -24.90 8.99
CA ASN A 206 20.17 -26.32 9.06
C ASN A 206 21.55 -26.66 8.47
N GLY A 207 22.27 -25.68 7.92
CA GLY A 207 23.62 -25.82 7.37
C GLY A 207 23.66 -26.55 6.03
N ASP A 208 22.56 -26.56 5.27
CA ASP A 208 22.49 -27.25 3.99
C ASP A 208 22.81 -26.34 2.77
N GLY A 209 23.15 -25.09 3.02
CA GLY A 209 23.53 -24.09 2.02
C GLY A 209 22.33 -23.41 1.33
N ARG A 210 21.10 -23.63 1.81
CA ARG A 210 19.90 -22.99 1.29
C ARG A 210 19.32 -22.03 2.32
N VAL A 211 18.69 -20.98 1.83
CA VAL A 211 18.04 -19.98 2.69
C VAL A 211 16.71 -20.54 3.20
N ASP A 212 16.57 -20.62 4.51
CA ASP A 212 15.37 -20.97 5.26
C ASP A 212 14.66 -19.70 5.77
N ILE A 213 13.50 -19.85 6.39
CA ILE A 213 12.71 -18.77 6.97
C ILE A 213 12.45 -19.06 8.45
N VAL A 214 12.78 -18.11 9.33
CA VAL A 214 12.24 -18.04 10.67
C VAL A 214 11.14 -16.99 10.70
N PHE A 215 9.98 -17.33 11.28
CA PHE A 215 8.77 -16.53 11.17
C PHE A 215 8.02 -16.45 12.50
N ALA A 216 7.51 -15.26 12.81
CA ALA A 216 6.67 -15.04 13.97
C ALA A 216 5.45 -14.19 13.58
N GLU A 217 4.27 -14.68 13.92
CA GLU A 217 3.06 -13.88 13.93
C GLU A 217 2.87 -13.29 15.32
N SER A 218 2.91 -11.95 15.45
CA SER A 218 2.98 -11.29 16.76
C SER A 218 1.84 -11.63 17.71
N ARG A 219 0.71 -12.09 17.20
CA ARG A 219 -0.45 -12.49 18.03
C ARG A 219 -0.39 -13.92 18.57
N LYS A 220 0.46 -14.77 18.02
CA LYS A 220 0.50 -16.21 18.38
C LYS A 220 1.50 -16.55 19.48
N GLN A 221 2.41 -15.67 19.81
CA GLN A 221 3.49 -15.93 20.78
C GLN A 221 4.30 -17.20 20.45
N GLU A 222 4.54 -17.42 19.16
CA GLU A 222 5.28 -18.55 18.63
C GLU A 222 6.29 -18.07 17.59
N VAL A 223 7.41 -18.78 17.50
CA VAL A 223 8.39 -18.63 16.43
C VAL A 223 8.48 -19.96 15.69
N THR A 224 8.25 -19.94 14.38
CA THR A 224 8.21 -21.13 13.54
C THR A 224 9.30 -21.08 12.49
N PHE A 225 9.97 -22.21 12.28
CA PHE A 225 10.99 -22.39 11.25
C PHE A 225 10.40 -23.10 10.05
N TYR A 226 10.75 -22.64 8.86
CA TYR A 226 10.35 -23.22 7.58
C TYR A 226 11.62 -23.48 6.79
N LEU A 227 11.92 -24.76 6.56
CA LEU A 227 13.13 -25.18 5.86
C LEU A 227 12.90 -25.23 4.35
N ASN A 228 13.89 -24.75 3.61
CA ASN A 228 13.91 -24.85 2.15
C ASN A 228 14.18 -26.31 1.75
N SER A 229 13.19 -26.96 1.14
CA SER A 229 13.28 -28.38 0.79
C SER A 229 14.32 -28.71 -0.31
N GLY A 230 14.85 -27.70 -0.99
CA GLY A 230 15.65 -27.86 -2.21
C GLY A 230 14.83 -28.24 -3.44
N GLU A 231 13.53 -28.44 -3.32
CA GLU A 231 12.61 -28.60 -4.45
C GLU A 231 12.05 -27.24 -4.87
N CYS A 232 11.76 -27.10 -6.15
CA CYS A 232 11.08 -25.93 -6.72
C CYS A 232 9.74 -26.32 -7.32
N ASP A 233 8.82 -25.37 -7.33
CA ASP A 233 7.58 -25.48 -8.09
C ASP A 233 7.81 -25.28 -9.61
N PRO A 234 6.78 -25.44 -10.47
CA PRO A 234 6.92 -25.22 -11.91
C PRO A 234 7.41 -23.81 -12.29
N GLY A 235 7.17 -22.82 -11.44
CA GLY A 235 7.66 -21.45 -11.62
C GLY A 235 9.11 -21.25 -11.24
N GLY A 236 9.77 -22.27 -10.64
CA GLY A 236 11.14 -22.19 -10.17
C GLY A 236 11.27 -21.60 -8.74
N GLN A 237 10.15 -21.46 -8.03
CA GLN A 237 10.18 -20.93 -6.66
C GLN A 237 10.51 -22.03 -5.64
N PRO A 238 11.32 -21.74 -4.61
CA PRO A 238 11.64 -22.73 -3.59
C PRO A 238 10.41 -23.14 -2.80
N ILE A 239 10.34 -24.43 -2.45
CA ILE A 239 9.28 -24.97 -1.62
C ILE A 239 9.76 -25.04 -0.18
N PHE A 240 9.14 -24.25 0.69
CA PHE A 240 9.41 -24.27 2.13
C PHE A 240 8.53 -25.29 2.82
N VAL A 241 9.11 -25.99 3.81
CA VAL A 241 8.41 -26.97 4.63
C VAL A 241 8.42 -26.49 6.06
N LYS A 242 7.24 -26.42 6.67
CA LYS A 242 7.13 -26.14 8.10
C LYS A 242 7.78 -27.26 8.90
N ASP A 243 8.70 -26.89 9.79
CA ASP A 243 9.44 -27.88 10.58
C ASP A 243 9.21 -27.68 12.08
N ALA A 244 9.94 -26.79 12.73
CA ALA A 244 9.89 -26.61 14.17
C ALA A 244 9.10 -25.35 14.56
N THR A 245 8.38 -25.43 15.66
CA THR A 245 7.74 -24.28 16.32
C THR A 245 8.17 -24.25 17.77
N ILE A 246 8.65 -23.12 18.25
CA ILE A 246 9.02 -22.90 19.65
C ILE A 246 8.14 -21.79 20.25
N PRO A 247 7.84 -21.82 21.56
CA PRO A 247 7.20 -20.67 22.21
C PRO A 247 8.05 -19.42 22.03
N ALA A 248 7.42 -18.26 21.79
CA ALA A 248 8.16 -17.01 21.74
C ALA A 248 8.84 -16.75 23.09
N PRO A 249 10.15 -16.57 23.11
CA PRO A 249 10.91 -16.45 24.36
C PRO A 249 10.51 -15.25 25.21
N VAL A 250 9.96 -14.22 24.59
CA VAL A 250 9.64 -12.92 25.22
C VAL A 250 8.34 -12.32 24.67
N GLY A 251 7.23 -12.87 25.09
CA GLY A 251 5.90 -12.32 24.79
C GLY A 251 5.57 -12.18 23.31
N LEU A 252 4.86 -11.12 22.94
CA LEU A 252 4.52 -10.83 21.54
C LEU A 252 5.76 -10.38 20.76
N VAL A 253 6.05 -11.03 19.64
CA VAL A 253 7.23 -10.72 18.81
C VAL A 253 6.97 -9.45 17.99
N SER A 254 7.86 -8.47 18.15
CA SER A 254 7.85 -7.20 17.40
C SER A 254 9.24 -6.83 16.86
N GLY A 255 10.19 -7.76 16.94
CA GLY A 255 11.53 -7.69 16.38
C GLY A 255 12.12 -9.08 16.44
N LEU A 256 12.61 -9.57 15.29
CA LEU A 256 13.21 -10.89 15.12
C LEU A 256 14.44 -10.76 14.23
N CYS A 257 15.57 -11.28 14.68
CA CYS A 257 16.80 -11.33 13.92
C CYS A 257 17.51 -12.65 14.16
N ALA A 258 17.90 -13.32 13.09
CA ALA A 258 18.76 -14.51 13.12
C ALA A 258 20.21 -14.07 12.96
N VAL A 259 21.06 -14.43 13.93
CA VAL A 259 22.44 -13.94 13.98
C VAL A 259 23.31 -14.82 14.88
N ASP A 260 24.53 -15.10 14.48
CA ASP A 260 25.57 -15.65 15.37
C ASP A 260 26.20 -14.48 16.16
N LEU A 261 25.56 -14.12 17.30
CA LEU A 261 25.97 -12.93 18.06
C LEU A 261 27.12 -13.21 19.05
N ASP A 262 27.25 -14.43 19.54
CA ASP A 262 28.31 -14.81 20.46
C ASP A 262 29.55 -15.38 19.77
N GLY A 263 29.49 -15.57 18.45
CA GLY A 263 30.62 -15.95 17.60
C GLY A 263 30.99 -17.43 17.70
N ASP A 264 30.05 -18.30 18.08
CA ASP A 264 30.29 -19.73 18.20
C ASP A 264 30.10 -20.51 16.88
N GLY A 265 29.68 -19.83 15.83
CA GLY A 265 29.46 -20.38 14.50
C GLY A 265 28.09 -20.98 14.29
N VAL A 266 27.20 -20.85 15.26
CA VAL A 266 25.80 -21.32 15.21
C VAL A 266 24.85 -20.12 15.16
N LEU A 267 23.80 -20.21 14.35
CA LEU A 267 22.79 -19.15 14.33
C LEU A 267 21.92 -19.16 15.58
N ASP A 268 21.86 -18.02 16.22
CA ASP A 268 21.03 -17.68 17.35
C ASP A 268 19.82 -16.83 16.90
N LEU A 269 18.96 -16.46 17.85
CA LEU A 269 17.90 -15.48 17.66
C LEU A 269 18.05 -14.29 18.60
N VAL A 270 17.75 -13.10 18.09
CA VAL A 270 17.44 -11.94 18.93
C VAL A 270 15.96 -11.63 18.75
N VAL A 271 15.19 -11.78 19.84
CA VAL A 271 13.74 -11.59 19.86
C VAL A 271 13.41 -10.43 20.79
N ASN A 272 12.80 -9.37 20.28
CA ASN A 272 12.48 -8.17 21.06
C ASN A 272 13.66 -7.60 21.87
N GLY A 273 14.87 -7.67 21.31
CA GLY A 273 16.09 -7.24 21.99
C GLY A 273 16.64 -8.18 23.07
N HIS A 274 16.13 -9.41 23.12
CA HIS A 274 16.65 -10.46 23.97
C HIS A 274 17.39 -11.49 23.14
N PHE A 275 18.60 -11.79 23.51
CA PHE A 275 19.41 -12.86 22.92
C PHE A 275 18.93 -14.23 23.40
N VAL A 276 18.71 -15.13 22.46
CA VAL A 276 18.27 -16.52 22.67
C VAL A 276 19.26 -17.41 21.96
N ARG A 277 20.21 -17.96 22.70
CA ARG A 277 21.24 -18.83 22.16
C ARG A 277 20.62 -20.14 21.66
N ASN A 278 21.13 -20.64 20.55
CA ASN A 278 20.89 -22.01 20.13
C ASN A 278 21.86 -22.95 20.86
N GLU A 279 21.35 -23.71 21.83
CA GLU A 279 22.18 -24.64 22.62
C GLU A 279 22.58 -25.90 21.85
N ASN A 280 22.13 -26.07 20.60
CA ASN A 280 22.53 -27.19 19.76
C ASN A 280 23.81 -26.87 18.98
N PRO A 281 24.96 -27.45 19.32
CA PRO A 281 26.22 -27.16 18.64
C PRO A 281 26.29 -27.63 17.18
N CYS A 282 25.30 -28.41 16.73
CA CYS A 282 25.11 -28.79 15.33
C CYS A 282 24.20 -27.80 14.54
N GLY A 283 23.70 -26.75 15.21
CA GLY A 283 22.83 -25.75 14.63
C GLY A 283 21.37 -26.20 14.56
N TRP A 284 21.08 -27.37 14.09
CA TRP A 284 19.72 -27.86 13.89
C TRP A 284 19.45 -29.20 14.59
N PRO A 285 18.27 -29.44 15.19
CA PRO A 285 17.16 -28.48 15.38
C PRO A 285 17.50 -27.35 16.36
N PHE A 286 16.85 -26.20 16.22
CA PHE A 286 17.07 -25.05 17.11
C PHE A 286 16.65 -25.39 18.55
N MET A 287 17.56 -25.21 19.50
CA MET A 287 17.34 -25.48 20.93
C MET A 287 17.51 -24.18 21.73
N PRO A 288 16.37 -23.49 22.06
CA PRO A 288 16.45 -22.18 22.67
C PRO A 288 16.96 -22.22 24.11
N SER A 289 17.93 -21.37 24.43
CA SER A 289 18.31 -21.05 25.82
C SER A 289 17.27 -20.16 26.51
N ALA A 290 17.48 -19.89 27.80
CA ALA A 290 16.78 -18.79 28.45
C ALA A 290 17.17 -17.45 27.81
N PRO A 291 16.20 -16.53 27.57
CA PRO A 291 16.49 -15.24 26.94
C PRO A 291 17.31 -14.33 27.85
N VAL A 292 18.28 -13.62 27.25
CA VAL A 292 19.12 -12.61 27.91
C VAL A 292 18.78 -11.23 27.35
N ASP A 293 18.29 -10.33 28.19
CA ASP A 293 18.00 -8.94 27.78
C ASP A 293 19.30 -8.19 27.45
N LEU A 294 19.40 -7.70 26.22
CA LEU A 294 20.56 -6.91 25.76
C LEU A 294 20.50 -5.45 26.20
N GLY A 295 19.35 -4.95 26.67
CA GLY A 295 19.17 -3.58 27.16
C GLY A 295 19.30 -2.49 26.09
N ILE A 296 19.16 -2.82 24.78
CA ILE A 296 19.47 -1.94 23.65
C ILE A 296 18.31 -1.68 22.68
N GLY A 297 17.09 -2.03 23.05
CA GLY A 297 15.90 -1.84 22.23
C GLY A 297 15.32 -3.13 21.67
N LYS A 298 14.27 -3.05 20.85
CA LYS A 298 13.52 -4.22 20.41
C LYS A 298 13.71 -4.58 18.93
N ARG A 299 13.84 -3.60 18.06
CA ARG A 299 14.02 -3.77 16.61
C ARG A 299 15.48 -3.48 16.26
N LEU A 300 16.26 -4.52 16.22
CA LEU A 300 17.71 -4.46 16.04
C LEU A 300 18.12 -5.29 14.83
N THR A 301 19.19 -4.86 14.19
CA THR A 301 19.93 -5.65 13.22
C THR A 301 21.41 -5.59 13.59
N PHE A 302 22.19 -6.56 13.14
CA PHE A 302 23.58 -6.70 13.58
C PHE A 302 24.52 -6.81 12.39
N ILE A 303 25.59 -6.03 12.43
CA ILE A 303 26.65 -6.00 11.42
C ILE A 303 27.91 -5.43 12.06
N ASP A 304 29.09 -5.95 11.72
CA ASP A 304 30.39 -5.39 12.14
C ASP A 304 30.62 -4.03 11.45
N MET A 305 30.31 -2.95 12.16
CA MET A 305 30.33 -1.57 11.65
C MET A 305 31.72 -0.94 11.68
N ASP A 306 32.57 -1.36 12.59
CA ASP A 306 33.92 -0.76 12.78
C ASP A 306 35.09 -1.68 12.35
N GLY A 307 34.77 -2.90 11.90
CA GLY A 307 35.74 -3.82 11.34
C GLY A 307 36.56 -4.55 12.40
N ASP A 308 36.08 -4.63 13.65
CA ASP A 308 36.77 -5.31 14.74
C ASP A 308 36.44 -6.81 14.82
N GLY A 309 35.58 -7.31 13.96
CA GLY A 309 35.16 -8.71 13.84
C GLY A 309 34.03 -9.10 14.76
N ARG A 310 33.45 -8.18 15.54
CA ARG A 310 32.24 -8.38 16.34
C ARG A 310 31.05 -7.70 15.69
N LEU A 311 29.90 -8.31 15.81
CA LEU A 311 28.66 -7.74 15.28
C LEU A 311 28.13 -6.65 16.22
N ASP A 312 28.10 -5.43 15.73
CA ASP A 312 27.53 -4.26 16.40
C ASP A 312 26.01 -4.21 16.22
N ALA A 313 25.31 -3.55 17.13
CA ALA A 313 23.87 -3.38 17.04
C ALA A 313 23.51 -2.06 16.34
N LEU A 314 22.67 -2.15 15.31
CA LEU A 314 22.04 -1.02 14.65
C LEU A 314 20.55 -1.02 14.94
N GLY A 315 19.97 0.17 15.07
CA GLY A 315 18.55 0.32 15.28
C GLY A 315 18.10 1.76 15.09
N LEU A 316 16.79 1.92 15.16
CA LEU A 316 16.17 3.23 15.33
C LEU A 316 16.00 3.47 16.82
N PRO A 317 16.18 4.71 17.30
CA PRO A 317 15.94 5.04 18.69
C PRO A 317 14.55 4.57 19.15
N ALA A 318 14.43 4.19 20.43
CA ALA A 318 13.25 3.51 20.98
C ALA A 318 11.93 4.29 20.87
N GLU A 319 11.98 5.58 20.58
CA GLU A 319 10.83 6.47 20.50
C GLU A 319 10.71 7.08 19.10
N GLY A 320 10.01 6.39 18.20
CA GLY A 320 9.49 7.11 17.06
C GLY A 320 9.74 6.54 15.67
N CYS A 321 8.77 6.78 14.81
CA CYS A 321 8.95 6.73 13.37
C CYS A 321 9.68 8.00 12.92
N GLY A 322 10.68 7.86 12.07
CA GLY A 322 11.33 9.01 11.47
C GLY A 322 12.54 9.55 12.20
N GLN A 323 13.38 8.70 12.72
CA GLN A 323 14.63 9.09 13.39
C GLN A 323 15.86 8.69 12.58
N ALA A 324 16.99 9.34 12.90
CA ALA A 324 18.27 8.98 12.33
C ALA A 324 18.73 7.60 12.83
N LEU A 325 19.36 6.83 11.94
CA LEU A 325 19.93 5.53 12.31
C LEU A 325 21.04 5.71 13.35
N THR A 326 21.02 4.86 14.35
CA THR A 326 22.05 4.80 15.41
C THR A 326 22.68 3.43 15.50
N TRP A 327 23.86 3.37 16.08
CA TRP A 327 24.57 2.13 16.31
C TRP A 327 25.16 2.07 17.73
N ARG A 328 25.44 0.85 18.19
CA ARG A 328 26.11 0.57 19.47
C ARG A 328 27.20 -0.44 19.23
N ARG A 329 28.42 -0.07 19.58
CA ARG A 329 29.57 -0.97 19.49
C ARG A 329 29.41 -2.18 20.40
N ASN A 330 29.71 -3.36 19.90
CA ASN A 330 29.79 -4.58 20.69
C ASN A 330 31.11 -4.62 21.47
N LEU A 331 31.00 -4.56 22.80
CA LEU A 331 32.14 -4.59 23.70
C LEU A 331 32.60 -6.00 24.06
N GLY A 332 31.91 -7.04 23.52
CA GLY A 332 32.12 -8.45 23.85
C GLY A 332 31.25 -8.94 25.00
N GLY A 333 30.99 -10.26 25.05
CA GLY A 333 30.17 -10.88 26.09
C GLY A 333 28.74 -10.38 26.13
N LEU A 334 28.15 -10.04 24.99
CA LEU A 334 26.79 -9.47 24.82
C LEU A 334 26.61 -8.09 25.45
N ALA A 335 27.67 -7.36 25.72
CA ALA A 335 27.64 -6.01 26.23
C ALA A 335 27.80 -4.99 25.07
N PHE A 336 26.99 -3.97 25.07
CA PHE A 336 27.00 -2.92 24.06
C PHE A 336 27.35 -1.56 24.64
N GLY A 337 28.01 -0.73 23.85
CA GLY A 337 28.39 0.63 24.17
C GLY A 337 27.18 1.60 24.15
N PRO A 338 27.44 2.90 24.36
CA PRO A 338 26.44 3.93 24.23
C PRO A 338 25.92 4.03 22.79
N GLU A 339 24.75 4.60 22.63
CA GLU A 339 24.16 4.90 21.33
C GLU A 339 24.91 6.06 20.67
N GLU A 340 25.32 5.86 19.42
CA GLU A 340 26.03 6.84 18.63
C GLU A 340 25.42 6.97 17.22
N PRO A 341 25.46 8.17 16.61
CA PRO A 341 24.92 8.35 15.25
C PRO A 341 25.81 7.66 14.21
N VAL A 342 25.20 7.26 13.09
CA VAL A 342 25.87 6.75 11.89
C VAL A 342 26.02 7.89 10.88
N ASP A 343 27.20 8.03 10.28
CA ASP A 343 27.47 9.01 9.23
C ASP A 343 27.10 8.44 7.84
N GLY A 344 26.81 9.31 6.84
CA GLY A 344 26.61 8.87 5.45
C GLY A 344 25.39 9.40 4.72
N GLY A 345 24.80 10.50 5.18
CA GLY A 345 23.69 11.15 4.47
C GLY A 345 22.41 10.29 4.44
N LEU A 346 22.20 9.51 5.50
CA LEU A 346 20.99 8.75 5.71
C LEU A 346 19.79 9.68 5.88
N PRO A 347 18.59 9.28 5.41
CA PRO A 347 17.40 10.07 5.65
C PRO A 347 17.12 10.17 7.17
N GLY A 348 16.74 11.35 7.62
CA GLY A 348 16.40 11.59 9.04
C GLY A 348 15.07 11.00 9.48
N ASP A 349 14.35 10.34 8.56
CA ASP A 349 13.01 9.78 8.77
C ASP A 349 12.95 8.28 8.40
N CYS A 350 13.95 7.50 8.80
CA CYS A 350 13.97 6.06 8.61
C CYS A 350 12.87 5.36 9.41
N THR A 351 12.25 4.33 8.84
CA THR A 351 11.25 3.49 9.51
C THR A 351 11.73 2.08 9.79
N LEU A 352 12.58 1.57 8.93
CA LEU A 352 13.17 0.23 9.06
C LEU A 352 14.63 0.25 8.65
N VAL A 353 15.42 -0.60 9.31
CA VAL A 353 16.79 -0.89 8.94
C VAL A 353 17.04 -2.38 9.07
N ALA A 354 17.81 -2.95 8.14
CA ALA A 354 18.18 -4.36 8.19
C ALA A 354 19.59 -4.56 7.63
N ALA A 355 20.45 -5.23 8.37
CA ALA A 355 21.76 -5.66 7.87
C ALA A 355 21.57 -6.58 6.66
N SER A 356 22.36 -6.37 5.63
CA SER A 356 22.28 -7.13 4.39
C SER A 356 23.57 -7.06 3.59
N SER A 357 23.71 -7.97 2.63
CA SER A 357 24.84 -7.95 1.70
C SER A 357 24.33 -8.04 0.27
N ASP A 358 24.97 -7.28 -0.62
CA ASP A 358 24.73 -7.37 -2.06
C ASP A 358 25.99 -7.92 -2.73
N GLY A 359 26.06 -9.23 -2.85
CA GLY A 359 27.30 -9.93 -3.18
C GLY A 359 28.36 -9.71 -2.09
N ASP A 360 29.53 -9.24 -2.47
CA ASP A 360 30.63 -8.93 -1.53
C ASP A 360 30.44 -7.59 -0.77
N ARG A 361 29.45 -6.77 -1.16
CA ARG A 361 29.18 -5.48 -0.52
C ARG A 361 28.36 -5.68 0.75
N ARG A 362 28.96 -5.38 1.89
CA ARG A 362 28.28 -5.44 3.21
C ARG A 362 27.64 -4.09 3.52
N GLY A 363 26.47 -4.11 4.09
CA GLY A 363 25.76 -2.87 4.39
C GLY A 363 24.39 -3.08 5.01
N VAL A 364 23.49 -2.13 4.76
CA VAL A 364 22.15 -2.13 5.31
C VAL A 364 21.12 -1.73 4.26
N LEU A 365 19.96 -2.35 4.33
CA LEU A 365 18.74 -1.85 3.72
C LEU A 365 18.11 -0.82 4.66
N VAL A 366 17.69 0.31 4.12
CA VAL A 366 17.01 1.38 4.86
C VAL A 366 15.73 1.73 4.15
N GLN A 367 14.63 1.78 4.91
CA GLN A 367 13.35 2.26 4.41
C GLN A 367 13.12 3.70 4.85
N HIS A 368 12.74 4.53 3.88
CA HIS A 368 12.43 5.93 4.08
C HIS A 368 10.94 6.12 4.44
N ASN A 369 10.65 6.89 5.47
CA ASN A 369 9.29 7.09 5.96
C ASN A 369 8.36 7.79 4.95
N ALA A 370 8.81 8.92 4.39
CA ALA A 370 7.95 9.76 3.55
C ALA A 370 7.50 9.06 2.25
N PHE A 371 8.27 8.09 1.74
CA PHE A 371 8.04 7.46 0.44
C PHE A 371 7.98 5.95 0.46
N GLN A 372 8.15 5.30 1.61
CA GLN A 372 8.16 3.84 1.78
C GLN A 372 9.14 3.08 0.86
N ASN A 373 10.08 3.76 0.26
CA ASN A 373 11.06 3.15 -0.63
C ASN A 373 12.25 2.55 0.15
N VAL A 374 12.85 1.52 -0.43
CA VAL A 374 13.95 0.77 0.15
C VAL A 374 15.24 1.07 -0.60
N SER A 375 16.28 1.48 0.11
CA SER A 375 17.61 1.70 -0.47
C SER A 375 18.67 0.85 0.23
N PHE A 376 19.65 0.40 -0.53
CA PHE A 376 20.85 -0.25 0.02
C PHE A 376 21.95 0.78 0.23
N TYR A 377 22.55 0.73 1.42
CA TYR A 377 23.70 1.52 1.82
C TYR A 377 24.86 0.59 2.16
N GLU A 378 25.96 0.72 1.44
CA GLU A 378 27.18 -0.03 1.70
C GLU A 378 27.98 0.57 2.85
N LEU A 379 28.60 -0.28 3.65
CA LEU A 379 29.52 0.14 4.70
C LEU A 379 30.85 0.57 4.07
N ALA A 380 31.07 1.88 4.02
CA ALA A 380 32.26 2.49 3.41
C ALA A 380 33.45 2.64 4.38
N GLY A 381 33.39 1.99 5.55
CA GLY A 381 34.42 2.02 6.60
C GLY A 381 34.12 3.01 7.72
N CYS A 382 35.11 3.31 8.55
CA CYS A 382 35.02 4.21 9.69
C CYS A 382 35.86 5.47 9.49
N ALA A 383 35.25 6.65 9.72
CA ALA A 383 35.95 7.93 9.73
C ALA A 383 35.81 8.58 11.10
N GLY A 384 36.95 8.85 11.77
CA GLY A 384 36.98 9.47 13.11
C GLY A 384 36.28 8.62 14.19
N GLY A 385 36.27 7.30 14.03
CA GLY A 385 35.63 6.37 14.97
C GLY A 385 34.13 6.18 14.76
N ARG A 386 33.55 6.78 13.71
CA ARG A 386 32.13 6.60 13.34
C ARG A 386 32.01 5.81 12.06
N PRO A 387 31.12 4.80 12.00
CA PRO A 387 30.83 4.09 10.78
C PRO A 387 30.17 5.02 9.76
N ARG A 388 30.53 4.82 8.48
CA ARG A 388 29.99 5.58 7.36
C ARG A 388 29.31 4.64 6.39
N LEU A 389 28.08 5.00 6.01
CA LEU A 389 27.28 4.31 5.02
C LEU A 389 27.16 5.15 3.73
N GLU A 390 27.27 4.52 2.58
CA GLU A 390 27.12 5.18 1.27
C GLU A 390 26.01 4.52 0.47
N ARG A 391 25.05 5.34 0.01
CA ARG A 391 23.91 4.86 -0.78
C ARG A 391 24.42 4.28 -2.11
N GLN A 392 24.05 3.02 -2.39
CA GLN A 392 24.41 2.32 -3.61
C GLN A 392 23.25 2.22 -4.59
N GLY A 393 22.03 2.00 -4.11
CA GLY A 393 20.89 1.83 -5.00
C GLY A 393 19.54 1.93 -4.29
N LEU A 394 18.53 2.23 -5.11
CA LEU A 394 17.12 2.23 -4.75
C LEU A 394 16.49 0.99 -5.34
N ALA A 395 15.81 0.20 -4.51
CA ALA A 395 15.05 -0.96 -4.99
C ALA A 395 13.88 -0.50 -5.87
N GLN A 396 13.83 -0.99 -7.11
CA GLN A 396 12.84 -0.56 -8.10
C GLN A 396 12.43 -1.72 -9.02
N SER A 397 11.23 -1.59 -9.61
CA SER A 397 10.69 -2.53 -10.60
C SER A 397 9.98 -1.78 -11.73
N LEU A 398 10.00 -2.37 -12.92
CA LEU A 398 9.29 -1.85 -14.08
C LEU A 398 7.77 -1.86 -13.87
N SER A 399 7.25 -2.85 -13.17
CA SER A 399 5.84 -3.04 -12.86
C SER A 399 5.47 -2.64 -11.41
N ALA A 400 6.27 -1.76 -10.78
CA ALA A 400 6.05 -1.34 -9.40
C ALA A 400 4.63 -0.82 -9.16
N VAL A 401 4.02 -1.24 -8.05
CA VAL A 401 2.76 -0.67 -7.57
C VAL A 401 3.02 0.71 -6.97
N VAL A 402 2.06 1.61 -7.13
CA VAL A 402 2.11 2.90 -6.43
C VAL A 402 1.90 2.63 -4.93
N CYS A 403 2.89 2.97 -4.12
CA CYS A 403 2.84 2.82 -2.67
C CYS A 403 3.57 3.99 -2.02
N LEU A 404 2.90 4.67 -1.11
CA LEU A 404 3.39 5.93 -0.54
C LEU A 404 3.06 5.99 0.95
N SER A 405 3.99 5.78 1.83
CA SER A 405 3.84 6.00 3.27
C SER A 405 2.60 5.33 3.91
N ASP A 406 2.54 5.30 5.20
CA ASP A 406 1.41 4.73 5.93
C ASP A 406 0.14 5.58 5.77
N GLN A 407 -0.99 4.91 5.46
CA GLN A 407 -2.34 5.49 5.36
C GLN A 407 -2.40 6.78 4.52
N ALA A 408 -1.88 6.71 3.31
CA ALA A 408 -1.85 7.83 2.37
C ALA A 408 -3.11 7.84 1.50
N TRP A 409 -4.12 8.59 1.90
CA TRP A 409 -5.43 8.65 1.26
C TRP A 409 -5.39 9.39 -0.07
N PRO A 410 -6.01 8.82 -1.13
CA PRO A 410 -5.96 9.40 -2.46
C PRO A 410 -6.98 10.52 -2.66
N CYS A 411 -6.62 11.43 -3.56
CA CYS A 411 -7.52 12.35 -4.24
C CYS A 411 -7.03 12.50 -5.67
N ALA A 412 -7.80 12.03 -6.65
CA ALA A 412 -7.48 12.31 -8.04
C ALA A 412 -7.90 13.74 -8.40
N CYS A 413 -7.06 14.42 -9.13
CA CYS A 413 -7.31 15.77 -9.62
C CYS A 413 -6.42 16.06 -10.83
N ASP A 414 -6.85 16.96 -11.69
CA ASP A 414 -5.99 17.56 -12.71
C ASP A 414 -5.15 18.64 -12.02
N TRP A 415 -3.94 18.25 -11.58
CA TRP A 415 -3.08 19.11 -10.78
C TRP A 415 -2.42 20.22 -11.56
N ASP A 416 -1.96 19.91 -12.76
CA ASP A 416 -1.21 20.84 -13.59
C ASP A 416 -1.95 21.30 -14.84
N GLY A 417 -3.26 21.06 -14.91
CA GLY A 417 -4.15 21.60 -15.93
C GLY A 417 -3.94 21.00 -17.32
N ASP A 418 -3.40 19.79 -17.40
CA ASP A 418 -3.16 19.09 -18.66
C ASP A 418 -4.34 18.22 -19.13
N GLY A 419 -5.40 18.13 -18.32
CA GLY A 419 -6.59 17.35 -18.58
C GLY A 419 -6.48 15.87 -18.20
N VAL A 420 -5.40 15.48 -17.54
CA VAL A 420 -5.16 14.11 -17.06
C VAL A 420 -5.25 14.07 -15.54
N MET A 421 -5.78 12.96 -14.99
CA MET A 421 -5.88 12.80 -13.55
C MET A 421 -4.54 12.44 -12.95
N ASP A 422 -4.07 13.30 -12.06
CA ASP A 422 -2.93 13.08 -11.17
C ASP A 422 -3.40 12.50 -9.85
N LEU A 423 -2.47 11.98 -9.04
CA LEU A 423 -2.76 11.41 -7.74
C LEU A 423 -2.19 12.28 -6.62
N LEU A 424 -3.04 13.10 -6.02
CA LEU A 424 -2.76 13.81 -4.78
C LEU A 424 -2.97 12.87 -3.60
N VAL A 425 -1.99 12.77 -2.70
CA VAL A 425 -1.98 11.77 -1.65
C VAL A 425 -1.70 12.41 -0.30
N GLY A 426 -2.54 12.11 0.68
CA GLY A 426 -2.28 12.44 2.08
C GLY A 426 -1.26 11.50 2.73
N GLY A 427 -1.35 11.33 4.02
CA GLY A 427 -0.53 10.34 4.72
C GLY A 427 -0.69 10.37 6.22
N GLY A 428 -0.55 9.20 6.83
CA GLY A 428 -0.58 9.02 8.27
C GLY A 428 0.44 9.91 8.98
N TYR A 429 1.63 10.04 8.43
CA TYR A 429 2.68 10.91 8.98
C TYR A 429 2.54 12.39 8.58
N GLY A 430 1.44 12.77 7.94
CA GLY A 430 1.07 14.16 7.67
C GLY A 430 1.73 14.81 6.46
N TRP A 431 2.44 14.08 5.62
CA TRP A 431 3.05 14.59 4.40
C TRP A 431 2.08 14.48 3.21
N PRO A 432 1.52 15.57 2.66
CA PRO A 432 0.84 15.53 1.37
C PRO A 432 1.87 15.46 0.23
N ARG A 433 1.56 14.65 -0.79
CA ARG A 433 2.41 14.43 -1.96
C ARG A 433 1.59 14.46 -3.23
N ILE A 434 2.26 14.76 -4.32
CA ILE A 434 1.69 14.68 -5.67
C ILE A 434 2.44 13.63 -6.49
N VAL A 435 1.71 12.84 -7.26
CA VAL A 435 2.22 11.87 -8.23
C VAL A 435 1.64 12.26 -9.58
N LEU A 436 2.44 12.89 -10.42
CA LEU A 436 1.97 13.40 -11.71
C LEU A 436 1.85 12.27 -12.72
N ASN A 437 0.77 12.30 -13.51
CA ASN A 437 0.51 11.33 -14.57
C ASN A 437 0.94 11.94 -15.93
N ARG A 438 2.02 11.45 -16.51
CA ARG A 438 2.51 11.91 -17.83
C ARG A 438 1.98 11.09 -19.00
N GLY A 439 1.02 10.22 -18.73
CA GLY A 439 0.33 9.40 -19.74
C GLY A 439 -1.03 9.98 -20.14
N SER A 440 -2.06 9.19 -19.93
CA SER A 440 -3.47 9.57 -20.07
C SER A 440 -4.29 8.82 -19.03
N ASN A 441 -5.56 9.18 -18.83
CA ASN A 441 -6.42 8.46 -17.88
C ASN A 441 -6.52 6.96 -18.22
N ALA A 442 -6.68 6.61 -19.50
CA ALA A 442 -6.74 5.21 -19.94
C ALA A 442 -5.37 4.49 -19.95
N ARG A 443 -4.27 5.22 -19.98
CA ARG A 443 -2.90 4.67 -19.97
C ARG A 443 -2.01 5.55 -19.10
N PRO A 444 -2.16 5.47 -17.78
CA PRO A 444 -1.37 6.28 -16.88
C PRO A 444 0.12 5.92 -16.93
N ALA A 445 0.96 6.93 -16.73
CA ALA A 445 2.42 6.81 -16.62
C ALA A 445 2.88 7.79 -15.53
N TYR A 446 3.04 7.27 -14.31
CA TYR A 446 3.27 8.12 -13.15
C TYR A 446 4.75 8.47 -12.94
N GLU A 447 4.98 9.74 -12.62
CA GLU A 447 6.27 10.23 -12.12
C GLU A 447 6.51 9.74 -10.67
N PRO A 448 7.76 9.81 -10.18
CA PRO A 448 8.00 9.62 -8.75
C PRO A 448 7.19 10.61 -7.90
N PRO A 449 6.77 10.23 -6.69
CA PRO A 449 6.04 11.13 -5.81
C PRO A 449 6.91 12.31 -5.35
N GLU A 450 6.30 13.49 -5.26
CA GLU A 450 6.94 14.71 -4.79
C GLU A 450 6.23 15.28 -3.56
N LEU A 451 6.99 15.83 -2.62
CA LEU A 451 6.43 16.58 -1.49
C LEU A 451 5.85 17.92 -1.97
N ILE A 452 4.66 18.24 -1.49
CA ILE A 452 4.04 19.54 -1.79
C ILE A 452 4.65 20.61 -0.89
N LEU A 453 5.01 21.74 -1.47
CA LEU A 453 5.68 22.84 -0.79
C LEU A 453 4.73 24.00 -0.54
N SER A 454 4.88 24.67 0.60
CA SER A 454 4.34 25.98 0.90
C SER A 454 5.48 26.92 1.21
N GLU A 455 5.57 28.04 0.50
CA GLU A 455 6.65 29.02 0.66
C GLU A 455 8.07 28.40 0.60
N GLY A 456 8.23 27.34 -0.21
CA GLY A 456 9.50 26.65 -0.42
C GLY A 456 9.84 25.59 0.62
N ALA A 457 9.00 25.37 1.65
CA ALA A 457 9.17 24.32 2.63
C ALA A 457 8.13 23.20 2.46
N PRO A 458 8.49 21.92 2.66
CA PRO A 458 7.52 20.83 2.62
C PRO A 458 6.36 21.01 3.61
N ILE A 459 5.14 20.82 3.13
CA ILE A 459 3.96 20.83 3.98
C ILE A 459 3.97 19.56 4.84
N ARG A 460 3.81 19.74 6.15
CA ARG A 460 3.56 18.64 7.08
C ARG A 460 2.48 19.02 8.07
N ILE A 461 1.51 18.12 8.26
CA ILE A 461 0.48 18.24 9.28
C ILE A 461 0.87 17.37 10.45
N LEU A 462 0.85 17.93 11.64
CA LEU A 462 1.09 17.21 12.90
C LEU A 462 -0.13 17.34 13.79
N ARG A 463 -0.45 16.30 14.54
CA ARG A 463 -1.54 16.31 15.51
C ARG A 463 -1.27 17.32 16.63
N ASP A 464 -0.07 17.32 17.18
CA ASP A 464 0.38 18.24 18.21
C ASP A 464 1.73 18.86 17.80
N GLU A 465 1.73 20.13 17.45
CA GLU A 465 2.92 20.87 17.08
C GLU A 465 3.88 21.16 18.24
N LEU A 466 3.46 20.87 19.47
CA LEU A 466 4.30 20.99 20.66
C LEU A 466 5.08 19.72 20.99
N LEU A 467 4.68 18.59 20.40
CA LEU A 467 5.47 17.36 20.43
C LEU A 467 6.52 17.38 19.31
N PHE A 468 7.62 16.66 19.53
CA PHE A 468 8.57 16.46 18.43
C PHE A 468 7.90 15.67 17.29
N SER A 469 8.25 16.03 16.07
CA SER A 469 7.60 15.55 14.86
C SER A 469 7.74 14.05 14.65
N GLU A 470 8.75 13.45 15.23
CA GLU A 470 9.11 12.04 15.11
C GLU A 470 8.38 11.13 16.11
N HIS A 471 7.62 11.72 17.06
CA HIS A 471 6.82 10.92 17.98
C HIS A 471 5.76 10.13 17.24
N TRP A 472 5.72 8.82 17.39
CA TRP A 472 4.85 7.91 16.62
C TRP A 472 3.34 8.19 16.80
N HIS A 473 2.94 8.80 17.92
CA HIS A 473 1.58 9.27 18.13
C HIS A 473 1.30 10.66 17.53
N ASN A 474 2.30 11.33 16.98
CA ASN A 474 2.13 12.65 16.39
C ASN A 474 1.85 12.57 14.88
N MET A 475 0.95 11.69 14.50
CA MET A 475 0.53 11.51 13.12
C MET A 475 -0.41 12.61 12.67
N GLY A 476 -0.40 12.96 11.40
CA GLY A 476 -1.19 14.05 10.86
C GLY A 476 -2.46 13.62 10.14
N TYR A 477 -2.50 12.41 9.61
CA TYR A 477 -3.65 11.81 8.90
C TYR A 477 -4.37 12.81 7.98
N SER A 478 -3.66 13.37 7.01
CA SER A 478 -4.23 14.34 6.08
C SER A 478 -5.11 13.68 5.02
N TYR A 479 -6.31 14.26 4.80
CA TYR A 479 -7.31 13.86 3.81
C TYR A 479 -7.32 14.91 2.69
N PRO A 480 -6.42 14.88 1.72
CA PRO A 480 -6.28 15.97 0.77
C PRO A 480 -7.47 16.07 -0.17
N VAL A 481 -7.80 17.31 -0.49
CA VAL A 481 -8.76 17.65 -1.56
C VAL A 481 -8.20 18.87 -2.29
N PHE A 482 -8.33 18.87 -3.62
CA PHE A 482 -7.90 19.97 -4.49
C PHE A 482 -9.12 20.60 -5.15
N VAL A 483 -9.53 21.78 -4.66
CA VAL A 483 -10.74 22.47 -5.09
C VAL A 483 -10.53 23.98 -5.06
N ASP A 484 -11.20 24.70 -5.95
CA ASP A 484 -11.25 26.17 -5.90
C ASP A 484 -12.08 26.61 -4.69
N TRP A 485 -11.41 26.85 -3.56
CA TRP A 485 -12.06 27.17 -2.29
C TRP A 485 -12.53 28.62 -2.22
N ASP A 486 -11.78 29.57 -2.77
CA ASP A 486 -12.12 30.99 -2.65
C ASP A 486 -12.78 31.59 -3.91
N GLY A 487 -12.96 30.81 -4.95
CA GLY A 487 -13.66 31.17 -6.18
C GLY A 487 -12.80 32.03 -7.10
N ASP A 488 -11.47 31.86 -7.07
CA ASP A 488 -10.53 32.60 -7.93
C ASP A 488 -10.16 31.84 -9.21
N GLY A 489 -10.66 30.64 -9.39
CA GLY A 489 -10.43 29.77 -10.56
C GLY A 489 -9.19 28.89 -10.43
N LEU A 490 -8.52 28.86 -9.29
CA LEU A 490 -7.36 28.01 -9.01
C LEU A 490 -7.71 26.95 -7.97
N GLY A 491 -7.27 25.73 -8.18
CA GLY A 491 -7.43 24.68 -7.16
C GLY A 491 -6.56 24.97 -5.95
N ASP A 492 -7.17 25.05 -4.78
CA ASP A 492 -6.53 25.17 -3.48
C ASP A 492 -6.32 23.80 -2.84
N LEU A 493 -5.34 23.70 -1.96
CA LEU A 493 -5.09 22.46 -1.21
C LEU A 493 -5.83 22.51 0.14
N MET A 494 -6.84 21.67 0.27
CA MET A 494 -7.62 21.49 1.50
C MET A 494 -7.15 20.25 2.22
N LEU A 495 -6.85 20.34 3.52
CA LEU A 495 -6.34 19.24 4.35
C LEU A 495 -7.16 19.08 5.64
N PRO A 496 -8.37 18.47 5.60
CA PRO A 496 -8.93 17.81 6.76
C PRO A 496 -7.88 16.83 7.33
N ASN A 497 -7.81 16.67 8.64
CA ASN A 497 -6.68 15.95 9.24
C ASN A 497 -7.03 15.40 10.65
N GLU A 498 -6.03 14.91 11.36
CA GLU A 498 -6.20 14.36 12.71
C GLU A 498 -6.54 15.37 13.79
N THR A 499 -6.43 16.66 13.52
CA THR A 499 -6.86 17.70 14.48
C THR A 499 -8.34 18.04 14.29
N ASN A 500 -8.89 18.82 15.23
CA ASN A 500 -10.23 19.39 15.06
C ASN A 500 -10.20 20.66 14.19
N ARG A 501 -9.29 20.71 13.23
CA ARG A 501 -9.07 21.86 12.34
C ARG A 501 -8.94 21.36 10.90
N ILE A 502 -9.52 22.09 9.97
CA ILE A 502 -9.22 21.93 8.54
C ILE A 502 -8.20 22.99 8.17
N VAL A 503 -7.09 22.54 7.67
CA VAL A 503 -6.01 23.39 7.14
C VAL A 503 -6.23 23.60 5.67
N TRP A 504 -5.95 24.79 5.16
CA TRP A 504 -5.91 25.06 3.74
C TRP A 504 -4.75 25.94 3.34
N TYR A 505 -4.30 25.72 2.11
CA TYR A 505 -3.24 26.48 1.48
C TYR A 505 -3.80 27.03 0.18
N ARG A 506 -3.85 28.36 0.10
CA ARG A 506 -4.30 29.04 -1.09
C ARG A 506 -3.29 28.83 -2.21
N ASN A 507 -3.78 28.49 -3.39
CA ASN A 507 -2.96 28.50 -4.60
C ASN A 507 -2.72 29.96 -5.03
N ILE A 508 -1.46 30.35 -5.07
CA ILE A 508 -0.99 31.68 -5.51
C ILE A 508 -0.18 31.60 -6.81
N GLY A 509 -0.16 30.42 -7.43
CA GLY A 509 0.51 30.13 -8.69
C GLY A 509 -0.38 30.33 -9.90
N THR A 510 -0.38 29.34 -10.78
CA THR A 510 -1.19 29.30 -11.99
C THR A 510 -1.93 27.98 -12.12
N PRO A 511 -2.92 27.84 -13.02
CA PRO A 511 -3.59 26.54 -13.24
C PRO A 511 -2.63 25.40 -13.59
N THR A 512 -1.52 25.70 -14.27
CA THR A 512 -0.55 24.70 -14.72
C THR A 512 0.67 24.54 -13.80
N HIS A 513 0.82 25.40 -12.80
CA HIS A 513 1.92 25.37 -11.85
C HIS A 513 1.42 25.84 -10.48
N PRO A 514 0.72 25.00 -9.73
CA PRO A 514 0.24 25.35 -8.42
C PRO A 514 1.39 25.72 -7.47
N GLN A 515 1.23 26.80 -6.75
CA GLN A 515 2.14 27.24 -5.69
C GLN A 515 1.31 27.65 -4.47
N PHE A 516 1.71 27.21 -3.30
CA PHE A 516 0.90 27.41 -2.12
C PHE A 516 1.48 28.45 -1.19
N GLY A 517 0.62 29.42 -0.84
CA GLY A 517 0.88 30.42 0.18
C GLY A 517 0.91 29.85 1.60
N PRO A 518 0.99 30.69 2.64
CA PRO A 518 1.11 30.24 4.00
C PRO A 518 -0.14 29.48 4.48
N ARG A 519 0.08 28.57 5.43
CA ARG A 519 -0.96 27.78 6.09
C ARG A 519 -2.05 28.67 6.69
N ARG A 520 -3.31 28.29 6.43
CA ARG A 520 -4.51 28.89 7.00
C ARG A 520 -5.39 27.84 7.66
N PHE A 521 -6.23 28.27 8.59
CA PHE A 521 -7.24 27.40 9.19
C PHE A 521 -8.63 27.89 8.79
N LEU A 522 -9.56 26.97 8.54
CA LEU A 522 -10.95 27.35 8.29
C LEU A 522 -11.59 27.84 9.58
N GLY A 523 -12.04 29.08 9.55
CA GLY A 523 -12.81 29.67 10.65
C GLY A 523 -14.30 29.46 10.40
N VAL A 524 -15.03 28.97 11.40
CA VAL A 524 -16.47 28.77 11.38
C VAL A 524 -17.15 29.78 12.28
N GLU A 525 -18.23 30.39 11.82
CA GLU A 525 -19.01 31.34 12.60
C GLU A 525 -19.52 30.72 13.90
N GLY A 526 -19.36 31.43 15.03
CA GLY A 526 -19.71 30.91 16.36
C GLY A 526 -18.62 30.05 17.02
N TYR A 527 -17.53 29.72 16.33
CA TYR A 527 -16.42 28.93 16.87
C TYR A 527 -15.12 29.75 16.85
N PRO A 528 -14.86 30.54 17.90
CA PRO A 528 -13.65 31.36 17.96
C PRO A 528 -12.41 30.47 17.99
N ASP A 529 -11.39 30.83 17.22
CA ASP A 529 -10.13 30.13 17.16
C ASP A 529 -8.99 30.89 17.85
N SER A 530 -8.04 30.16 18.43
CA SER A 530 -6.82 30.73 19.01
C SER A 530 -5.65 29.75 18.95
N PRO A 531 -4.39 30.21 19.04
CA PRO A 531 -3.23 29.35 19.13
C PRO A 531 -3.34 28.32 20.27
N GLU A 532 -3.88 28.73 21.43
CA GLU A 532 -4.06 27.86 22.60
C GLU A 532 -5.07 26.74 22.32
N ARG A 533 -6.18 27.06 21.64
CA ARG A 533 -7.18 26.05 21.20
C ARG A 533 -6.60 25.09 20.19
N ARG A 534 -5.81 25.56 19.22
CA ARG A 534 -5.15 24.70 18.24
C ARG A 534 -4.21 23.69 18.89
N ALA A 535 -3.38 24.18 19.83
CA ALA A 535 -2.50 23.32 20.60
C ALA A 535 -3.26 22.34 21.49
N ALA A 536 -4.37 22.76 22.10
CA ALA A 536 -5.22 21.89 22.91
C ALA A 536 -5.89 20.80 22.09
N SER A 537 -6.41 21.11 20.89
CA SER A 537 -7.04 20.13 19.98
C SER A 537 -6.11 18.97 19.66
N GLY A 538 -4.85 19.25 19.34
CA GLY A 538 -3.85 18.20 19.04
C GLY A 538 -3.58 17.27 20.21
N ARG A 539 -3.70 17.75 21.45
CA ARG A 539 -3.45 16.96 22.66
C ARG A 539 -4.67 16.16 23.16
N LEU A 540 -5.86 16.45 22.65
CA LEU A 540 -7.09 15.79 23.10
C LEU A 540 -7.13 14.31 22.69
N ALA A 541 -6.63 13.99 21.51
CA ALA A 541 -6.57 12.62 21.02
C ALA A 541 -5.31 11.93 21.57
N THR A 542 -5.47 11.11 22.59
CA THR A 542 -4.41 10.32 23.21
C THR A 542 -4.77 8.83 23.17
N ALA A 543 -3.80 7.95 23.48
CA ALA A 543 -4.08 6.52 23.63
C ALA A 543 -5.17 6.24 24.67
N ASP A 544 -5.22 7.05 25.75
CA ASP A 544 -6.20 6.92 26.83
C ASP A 544 -7.56 7.56 26.49
N ASN A 545 -7.57 8.53 25.55
CA ASN A 545 -8.78 9.19 25.08
C ASN A 545 -8.79 9.29 23.55
N PRO A 546 -9.06 8.18 22.85
CA PRO A 546 -9.07 8.17 21.40
C PRO A 546 -10.28 8.88 20.76
N TYR A 547 -11.26 9.30 21.57
CA TYR A 547 -12.48 9.99 21.13
C TYR A 547 -12.68 11.29 21.93
N PRO A 548 -11.78 12.27 21.73
CA PRO A 548 -11.89 13.51 22.48
C PRO A 548 -13.17 14.25 22.14
N LYS A 549 -13.81 14.84 23.17
CA LYS A 549 -14.86 15.82 22.98
C LYS A 549 -14.27 17.20 23.26
N ASP A 550 -14.46 18.10 22.33
CA ASP A 550 -14.17 19.51 22.53
C ASP A 550 -15.35 20.32 22.00
N ASP A 551 -16.23 20.72 22.89
CA ASP A 551 -17.45 21.50 22.57
C ASP A 551 -17.14 22.89 21.99
N GLY A 552 -15.85 23.27 21.96
CA GLY A 552 -15.40 24.54 21.42
C GLY A 552 -14.87 24.49 20.01
N VAL A 553 -14.91 23.33 19.32
CA VAL A 553 -14.40 23.13 17.96
C VAL A 553 -15.53 22.76 17.02
N PRO A 554 -15.49 23.20 15.73
CA PRO A 554 -16.56 22.92 14.80
C PRO A 554 -16.53 21.52 14.21
N PHE A 555 -15.36 20.88 14.14
CA PHE A 555 -15.15 19.61 13.43
C PHE A 555 -14.73 18.50 14.39
N PHE A 556 -15.19 17.30 14.09
CA PHE A 556 -14.67 16.11 14.77
C PHE A 556 -13.23 15.83 14.27
N TRP A 557 -12.41 15.23 15.11
CA TRP A 557 -11.04 14.89 14.76
C TRP A 557 -10.99 13.69 13.81
N ARG A 558 -9.92 13.60 12.99
CA ARG A 558 -9.62 12.45 12.14
C ARG A 558 -10.75 12.12 11.15
N THR A 559 -11.36 13.16 10.56
CA THR A 559 -12.47 13.02 9.63
C THR A 559 -12.14 13.70 8.31
N GLY A 560 -12.39 12.98 7.19
CA GLY A 560 -12.39 13.55 5.84
C GLY A 560 -13.65 14.38 5.58
N ALA A 561 -13.64 15.21 4.54
CA ALA A 561 -14.73 16.07 4.17
C ALA A 561 -15.11 15.96 2.69
N ALA A 562 -16.40 15.99 2.40
CA ALA A 562 -16.96 15.98 1.05
C ALA A 562 -17.21 17.42 0.57
N PHE A 563 -16.32 17.94 -0.26
CA PHE A 563 -16.40 19.29 -0.82
C PHE A 563 -17.25 19.29 -2.09
N ALA A 564 -18.27 20.13 -2.14
CA ALA A 564 -19.12 20.41 -3.30
C ALA A 564 -20.00 21.65 -3.01
N ASP A 565 -20.66 22.21 -4.02
CA ASP A 565 -21.75 23.15 -3.83
C ASP A 565 -23.02 22.38 -3.39
N TRP A 566 -23.18 22.20 -2.08
CA TRP A 566 -24.25 21.39 -1.48
C TRP A 566 -25.60 22.10 -1.37
N ASN A 567 -25.63 23.42 -1.59
CA ASN A 567 -26.83 24.21 -1.45
C ASN A 567 -27.25 24.91 -2.75
N GLY A 568 -26.49 24.77 -3.84
CA GLY A 568 -26.75 25.30 -5.17
C GLY A 568 -26.59 26.81 -5.27
N ASP A 569 -25.76 27.42 -4.42
CA ASP A 569 -25.52 28.86 -4.43
C ASP A 569 -24.25 29.29 -5.20
N GLY A 570 -23.50 28.34 -5.74
CA GLY A 570 -22.28 28.52 -6.51
C GLY A 570 -21.03 28.73 -5.67
N LEU A 571 -21.10 28.50 -4.36
CA LEU A 571 -19.94 28.54 -3.46
C LEU A 571 -19.55 27.11 -3.03
N MET A 572 -18.30 26.93 -2.70
CA MET A 572 -17.80 25.63 -2.26
C MET A 572 -18.16 25.37 -0.80
N ASP A 573 -19.06 24.43 -0.58
CA ASP A 573 -19.45 23.93 0.74
C ASP A 573 -18.71 22.62 1.07
N PHE A 574 -18.94 22.07 2.26
CA PHE A 574 -18.57 20.69 2.54
C PHE A 574 -19.44 20.03 3.62
N ILE A 575 -19.50 18.70 3.55
CA ILE A 575 -20.08 17.85 4.60
C ILE A 575 -18.95 17.11 5.32
N THR A 576 -18.92 17.20 6.64
CA THR A 576 -18.02 16.43 7.52
C THR A 576 -18.68 16.19 8.88
N HIS A 577 -18.07 15.38 9.74
CA HIS A 577 -18.57 15.25 11.11
C HIS A 577 -18.26 16.48 11.95
N ASP A 578 -19.29 16.96 12.63
CA ASP A 578 -19.14 18.01 13.64
C ASP A 578 -18.70 17.44 15.02
N GLU A 579 -18.56 18.29 16.01
CA GLU A 579 -18.20 17.95 17.39
C GLU A 579 -19.14 16.91 18.03
N THR A 580 -20.36 16.73 17.49
CA THR A 580 -21.33 15.72 17.94
C THR A 580 -21.23 14.40 17.19
N ARG A 581 -20.26 14.28 16.27
CA ARG A 581 -20.04 13.12 15.39
C ARG A 581 -21.19 12.82 14.43
N LYS A 582 -21.79 13.88 13.91
CA LYS A 582 -22.87 13.78 12.92
C LYS A 582 -22.45 14.50 11.66
N ALA A 583 -22.78 13.91 10.52
CA ALA A 583 -22.54 14.53 9.23
C ALA A 583 -23.31 15.86 9.15
N THR A 584 -22.58 16.92 8.98
CA THR A 584 -23.05 18.30 9.07
C THR A 584 -22.62 19.07 7.84
N LEU A 585 -23.55 19.81 7.26
CA LEU A 585 -23.28 20.75 6.19
C LEU A 585 -22.68 22.04 6.76
N PHE A 586 -21.51 22.39 6.30
CA PHE A 586 -20.84 23.66 6.51
C PHE A 586 -20.88 24.44 5.20
N ALA A 587 -21.64 25.51 5.21
CA ALA A 587 -21.90 26.30 4.01
C ALA A 587 -21.09 27.59 3.99
N GLN A 588 -20.47 27.88 2.84
CA GLN A 588 -19.88 29.18 2.57
C GLN A 588 -20.99 30.22 2.33
N TYR A 589 -20.70 31.45 2.63
CA TYR A 589 -21.51 32.59 2.23
C TYR A 589 -20.63 33.85 2.16
N ARG A 590 -21.11 34.89 1.48
CA ARG A 590 -20.46 36.19 1.46
C ARG A 590 -21.12 37.12 2.45
N ASP A 591 -20.35 37.69 3.38
CA ASP A 591 -20.85 38.69 4.34
C ASP A 591 -21.17 40.02 3.64
N GLY A 592 -21.74 40.97 4.39
CA GLY A 592 -22.11 42.30 3.84
C GLY A 592 -20.95 43.10 3.27
N GLY A 593 -19.71 42.70 3.48
CA GLY A 593 -18.50 43.24 2.89
C GLY A 593 -17.95 42.39 1.72
N GLY A 594 -18.68 41.37 1.27
CA GLY A 594 -18.27 40.47 0.21
C GLY A 594 -17.21 39.42 0.59
N ARG A 595 -16.85 39.30 1.87
CA ARG A 595 -15.84 38.36 2.34
C ARG A 595 -16.45 36.96 2.50
N LEU A 596 -15.75 35.95 2.05
CA LEU A 596 -16.12 34.57 2.28
C LEU A 596 -16.12 34.24 3.78
N ARG A 597 -17.18 33.60 4.23
CA ARG A 597 -17.41 33.13 5.58
C ARG A 597 -17.94 31.70 5.52
N LEU A 598 -17.78 30.98 6.62
CA LEU A 598 -18.28 29.61 6.75
C LEU A 598 -19.17 29.51 8.00
N ARG A 599 -20.34 28.92 7.84
CA ARG A 599 -21.28 28.67 8.93
C ARG A 599 -21.69 27.20 8.99
N LYS A 600 -21.97 26.73 10.18
CA LYS A 600 -22.60 25.42 10.42
C LYS A 600 -24.09 25.55 10.07
N GLN A 601 -24.53 24.93 8.98
CA GLN A 601 -25.91 25.01 8.53
C GLN A 601 -26.83 24.02 9.25
N GLY A 602 -26.34 22.79 9.51
CA GLY A 602 -27.07 21.76 10.25
C GLY A 602 -26.73 20.35 9.83
N HIS A 603 -27.28 19.39 10.56
CA HIS A 603 -27.07 17.97 10.26
C HIS A 603 -27.80 17.58 8.99
N VAL A 604 -27.14 16.82 8.13
CA VAL A 604 -27.78 16.18 6.97
C VAL A 604 -28.49 14.89 7.40
N ARG A 605 -29.50 14.47 6.64
CA ARG A 605 -30.41 13.40 7.06
C ARG A 605 -30.64 12.38 5.97
N LEU A 606 -30.96 11.17 6.41
CA LEU A 606 -31.53 10.13 5.56
C LEU A 606 -33.02 10.39 5.31
N VAL A 607 -33.57 9.73 4.29
CA VAL A 607 -35.01 9.78 3.92
C VAL A 607 -35.95 9.35 5.05
N ASP A 608 -35.46 8.53 5.99
CA ASP A 608 -36.22 8.10 7.17
C ASP A 608 -36.11 9.07 8.36
N GLY A 609 -35.44 10.20 8.17
CA GLY A 609 -35.28 11.28 9.16
C GLY A 609 -34.11 11.09 10.12
N ARG A 610 -33.39 9.97 10.09
CA ARG A 610 -32.18 9.77 10.89
C ARG A 610 -31.07 10.71 10.44
N GLU A 611 -30.30 11.19 11.41
CA GLU A 611 -29.04 11.90 11.17
C GLU A 611 -27.96 10.89 10.80
N ILE A 612 -27.00 11.32 9.98
CA ILE A 612 -25.93 10.46 9.49
C ILE A 612 -24.80 10.47 10.53
N ASP A 613 -24.60 9.33 11.15
CA ASP A 613 -23.48 9.01 12.04
C ASP A 613 -23.04 7.54 11.81
N ASP A 614 -22.08 7.07 12.56
CA ASP A 614 -21.58 5.69 12.40
C ASP A 614 -22.61 4.60 12.76
N ALA A 615 -23.70 4.95 13.45
CA ALA A 615 -24.76 4.00 13.78
C ALA A 615 -25.60 3.59 12.55
N ILE A 616 -25.65 4.40 11.50
CA ILE A 616 -26.42 4.06 10.28
C ILE A 616 -25.92 2.81 9.57
N VAL A 617 -24.66 2.43 9.82
CA VAL A 617 -24.03 1.23 9.27
C VAL A 617 -23.74 0.16 10.34
N GLY A 618 -24.41 0.27 11.50
CA GLY A 618 -24.33 -0.72 12.57
C GLY A 618 -23.11 -0.56 13.49
N ARG A 619 -22.48 0.60 13.50
CA ARG A 619 -21.34 0.91 14.39
C ARG A 619 -21.72 2.04 15.34
N ALA A 620 -21.31 1.90 16.59
CA ALA A 620 -21.60 2.91 17.63
C ALA A 620 -20.41 3.82 17.95
N LYS A 621 -19.20 3.47 17.53
CA LYS A 621 -17.97 4.26 17.74
C LYS A 621 -16.96 4.01 16.67
N HIS A 622 -16.26 5.07 16.29
CA HIS A 622 -15.33 5.01 15.18
C HIS A 622 -14.18 6.01 15.37
N TRP A 623 -13.04 5.77 14.82
CA TRP A 623 -11.84 6.59 15.00
C TRP A 623 -11.26 7.16 13.70
N THR A 624 -11.80 6.78 12.57
CA THR A 624 -11.44 7.33 11.28
C THR A 624 -12.63 7.20 10.34
N GLU A 625 -13.08 8.31 9.79
CA GLU A 625 -14.23 8.39 8.90
C GLU A 625 -13.89 9.27 7.71
N SER A 626 -14.46 8.99 6.57
CA SER A 626 -14.29 9.86 5.42
C SER A 626 -15.58 10.01 4.62
N PHE A 627 -15.74 11.21 4.10
CA PHE A 627 -16.78 11.59 3.18
C PHE A 627 -16.17 12.05 1.87
N ARG A 628 -16.81 11.69 0.75
CA ARG A 628 -16.49 12.22 -0.58
C ARG A 628 -17.78 12.57 -1.30
N ALA A 629 -17.75 13.62 -2.12
CA ALA A 629 -18.83 14.03 -2.98
C ALA A 629 -18.60 13.49 -4.40
N VAL A 630 -19.63 12.94 -5.01
CA VAL A 630 -19.63 12.47 -6.40
C VAL A 630 -21.07 12.39 -6.88
N ASP A 631 -21.35 12.72 -8.12
CA ASP A 631 -22.61 12.39 -8.78
C ASP A 631 -22.50 10.96 -9.33
N TRP A 632 -22.95 9.96 -8.53
CA TRP A 632 -22.73 8.54 -8.82
C TRP A 632 -23.63 8.01 -9.93
N ASP A 633 -24.89 8.46 -9.96
CA ASP A 633 -25.88 7.96 -10.92
C ASP A 633 -26.14 8.92 -12.10
N GLY A 634 -25.46 10.07 -12.13
CA GLY A 634 -25.50 11.03 -13.22
C GLY A 634 -26.80 11.85 -13.24
N ASP A 635 -27.49 12.02 -12.11
CA ASP A 635 -28.73 12.78 -12.00
C ASP A 635 -28.52 14.28 -11.79
N GLY A 636 -27.25 14.70 -11.62
CA GLY A 636 -26.86 16.11 -11.43
C GLY A 636 -26.86 16.55 -9.96
N LEU A 637 -27.19 15.67 -9.00
CA LEU A 637 -27.06 15.92 -7.58
C LEU A 637 -25.81 15.23 -7.03
N MET A 638 -25.08 15.90 -6.14
CA MET A 638 -23.95 15.27 -5.47
C MET A 638 -24.42 14.25 -4.45
N ASP A 639 -23.95 13.03 -4.59
CA ASP A 639 -24.09 11.94 -3.65
C ASP A 639 -22.96 11.95 -2.62
N LEU A 640 -23.12 11.17 -1.56
CA LEU A 640 -22.16 11.07 -0.49
C LEU A 640 -21.57 9.65 -0.43
N ILE A 641 -20.26 9.54 -0.65
CA ILE A 641 -19.53 8.32 -0.34
C ILE A 641 -19.10 8.37 1.12
N TYR A 642 -19.45 7.35 1.87
CA TYR A 642 -19.15 7.25 3.29
C TYR A 642 -18.34 5.99 3.60
N SER A 643 -17.21 6.16 4.26
CA SER A 643 -16.38 5.03 4.71
C SER A 643 -15.94 5.21 6.14
N LEU A 644 -15.80 4.09 6.83
CA LEU A 644 -15.26 4.10 8.19
C LEU A 644 -14.27 2.95 8.40
N ALA A 645 -13.25 3.25 9.18
CA ALA A 645 -12.28 2.24 9.63
C ALA A 645 -12.99 1.11 10.38
N ALA A 646 -12.26 0.10 10.76
CA ALA A 646 -12.72 -1.09 11.48
C ALA A 646 -13.82 -1.93 10.78
N THR A 647 -14.45 -1.45 9.71
CA THR A 647 -15.36 -2.27 8.88
C THR A 647 -14.72 -2.65 7.54
N GLY A 648 -13.79 -1.85 7.03
CA GLY A 648 -13.24 -2.02 5.69
C GLY A 648 -14.28 -1.87 4.58
N ARG A 649 -15.40 -1.18 4.85
CA ARG A 649 -16.53 -1.06 3.92
C ARG A 649 -16.73 0.38 3.49
N ILE A 650 -17.28 0.52 2.28
CA ILE A 650 -17.62 1.80 1.67
C ILE A 650 -19.11 1.78 1.35
N TYR A 651 -19.77 2.90 1.59
CA TYR A 651 -21.21 3.05 1.38
C TYR A 651 -21.48 4.24 0.47
N LEU A 652 -22.44 4.06 -0.45
CA LEU A 652 -23.08 5.12 -1.20
C LEU A 652 -24.35 5.55 -0.46
N LEU A 653 -24.52 6.84 -0.27
CA LEU A 653 -25.74 7.49 0.17
C LEU A 653 -26.18 8.43 -0.95
N ARG A 654 -27.14 7.99 -1.77
CA ARG A 654 -27.64 8.79 -2.90
C ARG A 654 -28.41 10.00 -2.39
N ASN A 655 -28.16 11.15 -3.02
CA ASN A 655 -28.93 12.35 -2.75
C ASN A 655 -30.27 12.30 -3.53
N VAL A 656 -31.36 12.07 -2.83
CA VAL A 656 -32.72 12.05 -3.38
C VAL A 656 -33.53 13.31 -3.01
N GLY A 657 -32.85 14.31 -2.48
CA GLY A 657 -33.40 15.61 -2.13
C GLY A 657 -33.42 16.58 -3.31
N SER A 658 -32.78 17.72 -3.11
CA SER A 658 -32.63 18.74 -4.17
C SER A 658 -31.25 19.40 -4.05
N ALA A 659 -30.85 20.16 -5.08
CA ALA A 659 -29.62 20.94 -5.04
C ALA A 659 -29.55 21.94 -3.87
N GLN A 660 -30.67 22.38 -3.31
CA GLN A 660 -30.73 23.33 -2.19
C GLN A 660 -30.84 22.66 -0.82
N THR A 661 -31.28 21.41 -0.78
CA THR A 661 -31.50 20.67 0.47
C THR A 661 -31.22 19.20 0.23
N PRO A 662 -29.97 18.77 0.46
CA PRO A 662 -29.59 17.37 0.30
C PRO A 662 -30.31 16.49 1.33
N VAL A 663 -30.91 15.41 0.87
CA VAL A 663 -31.49 14.33 1.68
C VAL A 663 -31.01 13.01 1.09
N PHE A 664 -30.45 12.17 1.91
CA PHE A 664 -29.78 10.98 1.42
C PHE A 664 -30.63 9.72 1.58
N ASP A 665 -30.53 8.81 0.62
CA ASP A 665 -31.12 7.48 0.71
C ASP A 665 -30.40 6.63 1.76
N LEU A 666 -30.96 5.45 2.05
CA LEU A 666 -30.32 4.51 2.99
C LEU A 666 -28.97 4.02 2.44
N PRO A 667 -27.99 3.75 3.32
CA PRO A 667 -26.66 3.32 2.89
C PRO A 667 -26.68 2.06 2.03
N ARG A 668 -26.13 2.12 0.83
CA ARG A 668 -25.86 0.97 -0.04
C ARG A 668 -24.38 0.63 0.04
N GLU A 669 -24.03 -0.57 0.53
CA GLU A 669 -22.64 -1.03 0.54
C GLU A 669 -22.15 -1.27 -0.88
N PHE A 670 -20.97 -0.74 -1.23
CA PHE A 670 -20.27 -1.10 -2.46
C PHE A 670 -19.70 -2.50 -2.39
N ARG A 671 -19.94 -3.28 -3.42
CA ARG A 671 -19.47 -4.65 -3.56
C ARG A 671 -18.88 -4.85 -4.95
N CYS A 672 -17.73 -5.47 -5.05
CA CYS A 672 -17.13 -5.81 -6.34
C CYS A 672 -17.73 -7.13 -6.85
N PHE A 673 -18.51 -7.07 -7.91
CA PHE A 673 -19.23 -8.23 -8.43
C PHE A 673 -20.00 -9.01 -7.36
N GLY A 674 -20.68 -8.29 -6.47
CA GLY A 674 -21.44 -8.87 -5.36
C GLY A 674 -20.57 -9.38 -4.18
N GLN A 675 -19.26 -9.30 -4.26
CA GLN A 675 -18.35 -9.69 -3.18
C GLN A 675 -17.91 -8.46 -2.36
N PRO A 676 -17.62 -8.60 -1.06
CA PRO A 676 -17.01 -7.51 -0.28
C PRO A 676 -15.75 -6.97 -0.95
N THR A 677 -15.54 -5.66 -0.90
CA THR A 677 -14.38 -5.00 -1.54
C THR A 677 -13.03 -5.39 -0.92
N GLY A 678 -13.03 -5.93 0.29
CA GLY A 678 -11.82 -6.53 0.88
C GLY A 678 -10.84 -5.55 1.51
N PHE A 679 -11.27 -4.35 1.85
CA PHE A 679 -10.41 -3.38 2.54
C PHE A 679 -10.09 -3.76 3.98
N THR A 680 -9.03 -3.17 4.49
CA THR A 680 -8.55 -3.39 5.86
C THR A 680 -9.39 -2.65 6.90
N ILE A 681 -9.14 -2.96 8.16
CA ILE A 681 -9.85 -2.34 9.28
C ILE A 681 -9.46 -0.87 9.55
N HIS A 682 -8.38 -0.36 8.95
CA HIS A 682 -7.96 1.05 9.10
C HIS A 682 -8.65 2.02 8.15
N GLY A 683 -9.60 1.51 7.38
CA GLY A 683 -10.48 2.31 6.54
C GLY A 683 -9.98 2.52 5.13
N PRO A 684 -10.87 2.37 4.16
CA PRO A 684 -10.52 2.49 2.75
C PRO A 684 -10.33 3.94 2.29
N ASN A 685 -10.91 4.93 2.96
CA ASN A 685 -10.87 6.36 2.66
C ASN A 685 -10.82 6.65 1.14
N PRO A 686 -11.85 6.25 0.38
CA PRO A 686 -11.78 6.27 -1.06
C PRO A 686 -11.85 7.69 -1.61
N TRP A 687 -11.29 7.84 -2.80
CA TRP A 687 -11.70 8.85 -3.75
C TRP A 687 -12.74 8.25 -4.70
N ALA A 688 -13.68 9.07 -5.20
CA ALA A 688 -14.67 8.67 -6.17
C ALA A 688 -14.76 9.71 -7.29
N GLY A 689 -14.84 9.25 -8.53
CA GLY A 689 -14.91 10.04 -9.74
C GLY A 689 -14.52 9.23 -10.98
N ASP A 690 -14.59 9.81 -12.16
CA ASP A 690 -14.20 9.18 -13.42
C ASP A 690 -12.66 9.10 -13.50
N TRP A 691 -12.10 7.97 -13.08
CA TRP A 691 -10.64 7.77 -13.04
C TRP A 691 -10.07 7.38 -14.40
N ASP A 692 -10.73 6.48 -15.11
CA ASP A 692 -10.21 5.92 -16.36
C ASP A 692 -10.67 6.68 -17.62
N GLY A 693 -11.53 7.68 -17.45
CA GLY A 693 -12.01 8.56 -18.52
C GLY A 693 -13.11 7.94 -19.36
N ASP A 694 -13.86 6.99 -18.81
CA ASP A 694 -14.97 6.33 -19.51
C ASP A 694 -16.35 7.03 -19.31
N GLY A 695 -16.38 8.08 -18.49
CA GLY A 695 -17.55 8.89 -18.19
C GLY A 695 -18.38 8.35 -17.04
N LYS A 696 -17.88 7.37 -16.29
CA LYS A 696 -18.54 6.79 -15.11
C LYS A 696 -17.68 6.98 -13.86
N PRO A 697 -18.30 7.20 -12.69
CA PRO A 697 -17.52 7.33 -11.47
C PRO A 697 -17.02 5.98 -10.97
N ASP A 698 -15.76 5.95 -10.65
CA ASP A 698 -15.02 4.82 -10.10
C ASP A 698 -14.71 5.03 -8.61
N LEU A 699 -14.15 4.01 -7.95
CA LEU A 699 -13.56 4.12 -6.62
C LEU A 699 -12.07 3.80 -6.65
N LEU A 700 -11.29 4.70 -6.10
CA LEU A 700 -9.89 4.47 -5.78
C LEU A 700 -9.75 4.46 -4.26
N GLY A 701 -9.49 3.30 -3.69
CA GLY A 701 -9.34 3.16 -2.24
C GLY A 701 -7.89 3.31 -1.79
N CYS A 702 -7.70 3.31 -0.49
CA CYS A 702 -6.41 3.16 0.16
C CYS A 702 -6.50 2.06 1.21
N VAL A 703 -5.46 1.27 1.32
CA VAL A 703 -5.30 0.31 2.41
C VAL A 703 -4.06 0.67 3.21
N GLU A 704 -3.98 0.11 4.40
CA GLU A 704 -2.79 0.23 5.24
C GLU A 704 -1.53 0.00 4.42
N TRP A 705 -0.47 0.79 4.64
CA TRP A 705 0.74 0.84 3.80
C TRP A 705 0.54 1.40 2.40
N SER A 706 -0.62 2.04 2.17
CA SER A 706 -0.86 2.98 1.09
C SER A 706 -0.64 2.45 -0.32
N VAL A 707 -1.16 1.27 -0.57
CA VAL A 707 -1.45 0.81 -1.91
C VAL A 707 -2.87 1.19 -2.30
N TYR A 708 -3.12 1.35 -3.59
CA TYR A 708 -4.35 1.92 -4.11
C TYR A 708 -5.12 0.90 -4.95
N PRO A 709 -6.05 0.14 -4.33
CA PRO A 709 -6.97 -0.70 -5.08
C PRO A 709 -7.96 0.13 -5.88
N PHE A 710 -8.11 -0.25 -7.14
CA PHE A 710 -9.02 0.38 -8.09
C PHE A 710 -10.25 -0.48 -8.35
N PHE A 711 -11.41 0.13 -8.34
CA PHE A 711 -12.69 -0.50 -8.64
C PHE A 711 -13.43 0.35 -9.66
N CYS A 712 -13.62 -0.17 -10.87
CA CYS A 712 -14.38 0.53 -11.88
C CYS A 712 -15.89 0.45 -11.59
N HIS A 713 -16.64 1.37 -12.16
CA HIS A 713 -18.09 1.47 -12.02
C HIS A 713 -18.80 0.14 -12.31
N ALA A 714 -18.48 -0.51 -13.41
CA ALA A 714 -19.10 -1.76 -13.82
C ALA A 714 -18.91 -2.89 -12.78
N ALA A 715 -17.73 -3.00 -12.16
CA ALA A 715 -17.48 -4.00 -11.13
C ALA A 715 -18.27 -3.75 -9.85
N LEU A 716 -18.64 -2.48 -9.56
CA LEU A 716 -19.40 -2.07 -8.38
C LEU A 716 -20.91 -2.13 -8.58
N GLU A 717 -21.39 -2.09 -9.83
CA GLU A 717 -22.81 -2.14 -10.16
C GLU A 717 -23.27 -3.53 -10.64
N MET A 718 -22.37 -4.41 -11.03
CA MET A 718 -22.70 -5.78 -11.43
C MET A 718 -22.63 -6.76 -10.25
N ASP A 719 -23.65 -7.61 -10.10
CA ASP A 719 -23.71 -8.64 -9.06
C ASP A 719 -22.68 -9.77 -9.23
N ARG A 720 -22.16 -9.96 -10.44
CA ARG A 720 -21.21 -11.04 -10.78
C ARG A 720 -20.36 -10.67 -12.01
N PRO A 721 -19.14 -11.22 -12.10
CA PRO A 721 -18.32 -11.01 -13.30
C PRO A 721 -18.94 -11.64 -14.54
N PRO A 722 -18.55 -11.18 -15.75
CA PRO A 722 -18.98 -11.79 -16.98
C PRO A 722 -18.62 -13.28 -17.04
N ALA A 723 -19.58 -14.10 -17.46
CA ALA A 723 -19.32 -15.50 -17.75
C ALA A 723 -18.70 -15.65 -19.14
N CYS A 724 -17.76 -16.57 -19.27
CA CYS A 724 -17.13 -16.88 -20.57
C CYS A 724 -17.00 -18.38 -20.79
N GLN A 725 -16.93 -18.77 -22.06
CA GLN A 725 -16.59 -20.10 -22.52
C GLN A 725 -15.15 -20.09 -23.02
N VAL A 726 -14.35 -21.00 -22.48
CA VAL A 726 -12.98 -21.26 -22.94
C VAL A 726 -13.03 -22.45 -23.89
N SER A 727 -12.59 -22.26 -25.12
CA SER A 727 -12.59 -23.31 -26.14
C SER A 727 -11.27 -24.03 -26.19
N ALA A 728 -11.24 -25.19 -26.88
CA ALA A 728 -10.01 -25.97 -27.09
C ALA A 728 -8.94 -25.13 -27.79
N MET A 729 -7.71 -25.30 -27.36
CA MET A 729 -6.54 -24.63 -27.91
C MET A 729 -6.28 -25.06 -29.38
N THR A 730 -5.93 -24.09 -30.19
CA THR A 730 -5.37 -24.30 -31.54
C THR A 730 -3.90 -23.92 -31.55
N TRP A 731 -3.11 -24.49 -32.46
CA TRP A 731 -1.67 -24.24 -32.48
C TRP A 731 -1.05 -24.41 -33.89
N ARG A 732 0.11 -23.81 -34.08
CA ARG A 732 1.00 -24.00 -35.24
C ARG A 732 2.46 -24.02 -34.81
N MET A 733 3.29 -24.73 -35.49
CA MET A 733 4.74 -24.71 -35.30
C MET A 733 5.31 -23.39 -35.88
N ILE A 734 6.23 -22.75 -35.17
CA ILE A 734 6.92 -21.53 -35.58
C ILE A 734 8.44 -21.73 -35.57
#